data_a04e63c6639530633baf4796bc9a92bf
#
_entry.id   a04e63c6639530633baf4796bc9a92bf
#
_cell.length_a   1.000
_cell.length_b   1.000
_cell.length_c   1.000
_cell.angle_alpha   90.00
_cell.angle_beta   90.00
_cell.angle_gamma   90.00
#
_symmetry.space_group_name_H-M   'P 1'
#
loop_
_entity.id
_entity.type
_entity.pdbx_description
1 polymer ?
#
loop_
_entity_poly.entity_id
_entity_poly.type
_entity_poly.pdbx_seq_one_letter_code
_entity_poly.pdbx_strand_id
1 'polypeptide(L)'
;MAKQEFQKGSIIHAVGDTADTVDILLKGKVGIGIGDNITISAGNGTILDVFMSPGETYEYPYVAYDDCTIYSYDFRNANDIIKIIKINASMAPVLASANIRFAKQVLDNLVLAHKKGFTLYQNIKESYKTYAELCESLGEAPDEFESVERLPDPPENESEWIKEIVDACAAKDAVLRQNFYGLDVNFCVASIVTCGNIVRKIRKELEKAEMYIELANESTTDFTKAFERIKKRTEARENGGADVIDEDISDALEDIIAFSGVEGEVADRFRDSVLEFKSITDKNDTSDEMRKLRRSITKDFYTVYESAFFKAQETEKLPLVMKMFFMYGFVDAGLAGEENAEELKRLAIRWKPDTEKRILTAYEWLQKIYKLEDAPSKNEFDNDWPAYLREEKRSGNLMDSDVNEMLDDPKARTEFELNNMIQSANRMTSGTITTFVPIFHAGEVIRPLDSTLVTPKTAKDQMAAVTAIDFGCFYRETVTSYPEFKMNQFRYNVEVLPYIILMPNAGSRVQMWQEIEGRKRTTRGRMVMPIFFMDDIEAAMINLCGQFRWEMCKTIQGVHWNDVTDPSLTSEYSDYLQFYKKNHELSPDTREKIKNQLQKARNNSRGVFVQDYLSYIRNESKGQSKLNRVAREMLFKYCTFGKNIRASMAQNPQYQNFIERYEIKNKQEMHSLSMIIHKIEGITDEIPDEIIKQKEYLQL
;
A
#
# COMPACT_ATOMS: atom_id res chain seq x y z
N MET A 1 46.18 -6.99 9.72
CA MET A 1 45.16 -6.21 8.98
C MET A 1 45.27 -6.51 7.51
N ALA A 2 44.27 -7.09 6.88
CA ALA A 2 44.22 -7.39 5.46
C ALA A 2 43.00 -6.69 4.83
N LYS A 3 43.21 -6.08 3.65
CA LYS A 3 42.10 -5.59 2.81
C LYS A 3 41.67 -6.71 1.87
N GLN A 4 40.39 -7.03 1.85
CA GLN A 4 39.83 -8.05 0.98
C GLN A 4 38.72 -7.42 0.12
N GLU A 5 38.60 -7.87 -1.12
CA GLU A 5 37.58 -7.42 -2.06
C GLU A 5 36.79 -8.64 -2.55
N PHE A 6 35.47 -8.54 -2.45
CA PHE A 6 34.55 -9.59 -2.83
C PHE A 6 33.58 -9.07 -3.90
N GLN A 7 33.40 -9.85 -4.95
CA GLN A 7 32.42 -9.53 -5.98
C GLN A 7 31.02 -9.88 -5.50
N LYS A 8 30.00 -9.22 -6.05
CA LYS A 8 28.61 -9.54 -5.79
C LYS A 8 28.34 -11.05 -5.97
N GLY A 9 27.66 -11.65 -5.02
CA GLY A 9 27.35 -13.07 -4.97
C GLY A 9 28.42 -13.95 -4.34
N SER A 10 29.60 -13.42 -4.00
CA SER A 10 30.66 -14.20 -3.34
C SER A 10 30.30 -14.48 -1.89
N ILE A 11 30.62 -15.67 -1.40
CA ILE A 11 30.57 -16.02 0.02
C ILE A 11 31.75 -15.40 0.72
N ILE A 12 31.51 -14.63 1.76
CA ILE A 12 32.51 -13.99 2.63
C ILE A 12 32.91 -14.95 3.73
N HIS A 13 31.92 -15.52 4.43
CA HIS A 13 32.08 -16.59 5.40
C HIS A 13 31.08 -17.71 5.08
N ALA A 14 31.56 -18.93 4.97
CA ALA A 14 30.72 -20.10 4.78
C ALA A 14 30.26 -20.65 6.14
N VAL A 15 29.18 -21.42 6.12
CA VAL A 15 28.72 -22.20 7.28
C VAL A 15 29.85 -23.16 7.71
N GLY A 16 30.20 -23.15 8.99
CA GLY A 16 31.26 -23.97 9.55
C GLY A 16 32.66 -23.31 9.56
N ASP A 17 32.85 -22.15 8.91
CA ASP A 17 34.08 -21.39 9.06
C ASP A 17 34.26 -20.92 10.50
N THR A 18 35.49 -20.70 10.94
CA THR A 18 35.81 -20.23 12.30
C THR A 18 35.99 -18.70 12.31
N ALA A 19 35.44 -18.04 13.31
CA ALA A 19 35.57 -16.59 13.50
C ALA A 19 36.95 -16.23 14.06
N ASP A 20 37.98 -16.23 13.18
CA ASP A 20 39.36 -15.90 13.48
C ASP A 20 39.70 -14.44 13.14
N THR A 21 38.79 -13.74 12.50
CA THR A 21 38.94 -12.31 12.12
C THR A 21 37.78 -11.49 12.62
N VAL A 22 38.01 -10.19 12.85
CA VAL A 22 37.00 -9.15 13.00
C VAL A 22 36.97 -8.35 11.70
N ASP A 23 35.85 -8.38 11.03
CA ASP A 23 35.67 -7.83 9.70
C ASP A 23 34.85 -6.53 9.73
N ILE A 24 35.43 -5.46 9.19
CA ILE A 24 34.82 -4.15 9.03
C ILE A 24 34.43 -3.96 7.57
N LEU A 25 33.14 -3.85 7.30
CA LEU A 25 32.64 -3.58 5.95
C LEU A 25 32.82 -2.11 5.60
N LEU A 26 33.76 -1.81 4.72
CA LEU A 26 34.03 -0.44 4.27
C LEU A 26 33.13 0.02 3.14
N LYS A 27 32.82 -0.89 2.23
CA LYS A 27 32.02 -0.60 1.04
C LYS A 27 31.19 -1.83 0.69
N GLY A 28 29.99 -1.59 0.19
CA GLY A 28 29.08 -2.63 -0.27
C GLY A 28 28.00 -3.00 0.74
N LYS A 29 27.38 -4.14 0.55
CA LYS A 29 26.30 -4.68 1.36
C LYS A 29 26.47 -6.18 1.51
N VAL A 30 26.40 -6.66 2.74
CA VAL A 30 26.51 -8.08 3.08
C VAL A 30 25.18 -8.59 3.60
N GLY A 31 24.71 -9.71 3.07
CA GLY A 31 23.54 -10.44 3.57
C GLY A 31 23.96 -11.61 4.45
N ILE A 32 23.28 -11.76 5.60
CA ILE A 32 23.44 -12.88 6.53
C ILE A 32 22.10 -13.63 6.53
N GLY A 33 22.05 -14.83 5.96
CA GLY A 33 20.83 -15.63 5.88
C GLY A 33 20.62 -16.40 7.18
N ILE A 34 19.44 -16.26 7.80
CA ILE A 34 19.02 -17.07 8.96
C ILE A 34 17.89 -17.98 8.45
N GLY A 35 18.25 -19.20 8.04
CA GLY A 35 17.32 -20.09 7.33
C GLY A 35 16.90 -19.52 5.96
N ASP A 36 15.76 -19.99 5.46
CA ASP A 36 15.27 -19.66 4.13
C ASP A 36 14.38 -18.39 4.10
N ASN A 37 13.84 -17.99 5.25
CA ASN A 37 12.85 -16.91 5.33
C ASN A 37 13.38 -15.57 5.82
N ILE A 38 14.49 -15.55 6.52
CA ILE A 38 15.03 -14.35 7.17
C ILE A 38 16.43 -14.02 6.66
N THR A 39 16.61 -12.81 6.16
CA THR A 39 17.93 -12.30 5.79
C THR A 39 18.19 -10.96 6.45
N ILE A 40 19.31 -10.86 7.17
CA ILE A 40 19.80 -9.61 7.76
C ILE A 40 20.79 -8.98 6.79
N SER A 41 20.74 -7.67 6.60
CA SER A 41 21.72 -6.98 5.76
C SER A 41 22.59 -6.01 6.54
N ALA A 42 23.90 -6.08 6.34
CA ALA A 42 24.88 -5.19 6.91
C ALA A 42 25.37 -4.19 5.84
N GLY A 43 25.46 -2.91 6.19
CA GLY A 43 25.94 -1.83 5.33
C GLY A 43 27.29 -1.27 5.78
N ASN A 44 27.80 -0.28 5.05
CA ASN A 44 29.11 0.33 5.29
C ASN A 44 29.31 0.78 6.74
N GLY A 45 30.46 0.45 7.31
CA GLY A 45 30.85 0.75 8.68
C GLY A 45 30.38 -0.30 9.71
N THR A 46 29.66 -1.33 9.28
CA THR A 46 29.28 -2.44 10.18
C THR A 46 30.48 -3.32 10.46
N ILE A 47 30.65 -3.69 11.73
CA ILE A 47 31.57 -4.75 12.15
C ILE A 47 30.77 -6.04 12.06
N LEU A 48 31.08 -6.88 11.08
CA LEU A 48 30.28 -8.07 10.76
C LEU A 48 30.24 -9.07 11.91
N ASP A 49 31.35 -9.18 12.65
CA ASP A 49 31.54 -10.16 13.72
C ASP A 49 31.36 -9.57 15.14
N VAL A 50 30.72 -8.40 15.23
CA VAL A 50 30.55 -7.69 16.51
C VAL A 50 29.82 -8.51 17.58
N PHE A 51 29.05 -9.50 17.17
CA PHE A 51 28.28 -10.41 18.02
C PHE A 51 28.87 -11.81 18.13
N MET A 52 29.97 -12.10 17.42
CA MET A 52 30.68 -13.38 17.46
C MET A 52 31.65 -13.44 18.64
N SER A 53 32.00 -14.65 19.06
CA SER A 53 33.12 -14.90 19.98
C SER A 53 34.32 -15.46 19.22
N PRO A 54 35.56 -15.20 19.66
CA PRO A 54 36.74 -15.76 19.01
C PRO A 54 36.65 -17.29 18.96
N GLY A 55 36.86 -17.88 17.79
CA GLY A 55 36.83 -19.32 17.59
C GLY A 55 35.40 -19.90 17.51
N GLU A 56 34.36 -19.09 17.57
CA GLU A 56 32.98 -19.49 17.28
C GLU A 56 32.83 -19.81 15.79
N THR A 57 32.04 -20.80 15.43
CA THR A 57 31.77 -21.14 14.02
C THR A 57 30.61 -20.35 13.47
N TYR A 58 30.71 -19.94 12.20
CA TYR A 58 29.61 -19.31 11.49
C TYR A 58 28.50 -20.35 11.26
N GLU A 59 27.34 -20.12 11.84
CA GLU A 59 26.14 -20.96 11.66
C GLU A 59 25.39 -20.61 10.38
N TYR A 60 25.62 -19.41 9.82
CA TYR A 60 24.95 -18.87 8.65
C TYR A 60 25.95 -18.31 7.66
N PRO A 61 25.65 -18.38 6.33
CA PRO A 61 26.52 -17.82 5.31
C PRO A 61 26.44 -16.30 5.28
N TYR A 62 27.58 -15.66 5.08
CA TYR A 62 27.70 -14.22 4.81
C TYR A 62 27.99 -14.05 3.33
N VAL A 63 27.07 -13.39 2.61
CA VAL A 63 27.11 -13.25 1.16
C VAL A 63 27.19 -11.79 0.76
N ALA A 64 28.09 -11.46 -0.16
CA ALA A 64 28.20 -10.13 -0.74
C ALA A 64 27.01 -9.83 -1.67
N TYR A 65 26.14 -8.89 -1.29
CA TYR A 65 25.00 -8.45 -2.11
C TYR A 65 25.39 -7.40 -3.16
N ASP A 66 26.51 -6.71 -2.90
CA ASP A 66 27.17 -5.79 -3.82
C ASP A 66 28.66 -6.10 -3.83
N ASP A 67 29.45 -5.44 -4.68
CA ASP A 67 30.89 -5.51 -4.60
C ASP A 67 31.36 -4.94 -3.27
N CYS A 68 31.93 -5.78 -2.44
CA CYS A 68 32.28 -5.46 -1.07
C CYS A 68 33.82 -5.25 -0.90
N THR A 69 34.15 -4.30 -0.04
CA THR A 69 35.51 -4.13 0.48
C THR A 69 35.46 -4.28 1.99
N ILE A 70 36.28 -5.19 2.52
CA ILE A 70 36.33 -5.54 3.93
C ILE A 70 37.74 -5.36 4.46
N TYR A 71 37.90 -4.86 5.68
CA TYR A 71 39.12 -4.90 6.46
C TYR A 71 39.02 -5.94 7.55
N SER A 72 39.88 -6.96 7.49
CA SER A 72 39.96 -8.05 8.44
C SER A 72 41.14 -7.84 9.43
N TYR A 73 40.86 -8.04 10.70
CA TYR A 73 41.80 -7.97 11.82
C TYR A 73 41.78 -9.29 12.58
N ASP A 74 42.95 -9.71 13.15
CA ASP A 74 43.02 -10.91 13.97
C ASP A 74 42.02 -10.84 15.14
N PHE A 75 41.28 -11.92 15.40
CA PHE A 75 40.29 -12.05 16.46
C PHE A 75 40.68 -13.20 17.40
N ARG A 76 41.45 -12.91 18.44
CA ARG A 76 41.96 -13.90 19.41
C ARG A 76 41.26 -13.84 20.76
N ASN A 77 40.70 -12.69 21.10
CA ASN A 77 39.98 -12.49 22.36
C ASN A 77 38.93 -11.35 22.21
N ALA A 78 37.94 -11.33 23.07
CA ALA A 78 36.85 -10.35 23.03
C ALA A 78 37.32 -8.87 23.12
N ASN A 79 38.46 -8.59 23.71
CA ASN A 79 38.99 -7.23 23.81
C ASN A 79 39.58 -6.73 22.50
N ASP A 80 39.78 -7.58 21.50
CA ASP A 80 40.37 -7.18 20.24
C ASP A 80 39.43 -6.24 19.47
N ILE A 81 38.10 -6.41 19.55
CA ILE A 81 37.13 -5.45 19.01
C ILE A 81 37.36 -4.06 19.61
N ILE A 82 37.57 -3.97 20.93
CA ILE A 82 37.82 -2.71 21.64
C ILE A 82 39.13 -2.07 21.15
N LYS A 83 40.19 -2.87 21.00
CA LYS A 83 41.50 -2.39 20.50
C LYS A 83 41.37 -1.88 19.06
N ILE A 84 40.68 -2.63 18.20
CA ILE A 84 40.47 -2.27 16.79
C ILE A 84 39.74 -0.92 16.68
N ILE A 85 38.69 -0.70 17.47
CA ILE A 85 37.97 0.57 17.47
C ILE A 85 38.86 1.71 17.97
N LYS A 86 39.69 1.49 19.00
CA LYS A 86 40.60 2.49 19.55
C LYS A 86 41.75 2.84 18.57
N ILE A 87 42.27 1.87 17.84
CA ILE A 87 43.26 2.09 16.76
C ILE A 87 42.61 2.94 15.63
N ASN A 88 41.34 2.74 15.34
CA ASN A 88 40.62 3.49 14.33
C ASN A 88 39.80 4.63 14.94
N ALA A 89 40.33 5.35 15.92
CA ALA A 89 39.65 6.35 16.71
C ALA A 89 38.92 7.43 15.88
N SER A 90 39.49 7.85 14.76
CA SER A 90 38.86 8.82 13.84
C SER A 90 37.60 8.30 13.15
N MET A 91 37.50 6.99 13.02
CA MET A 91 36.32 6.33 12.42
C MET A 91 35.34 5.83 13.48
N ALA A 92 35.67 5.87 14.74
CA ALA A 92 34.82 5.32 15.82
C ALA A 92 33.37 5.81 15.80
N PRO A 93 33.06 7.10 15.57
CA PRO A 93 31.67 7.56 15.46
C PRO A 93 30.92 6.97 14.26
N VAL A 94 31.60 6.77 13.14
CA VAL A 94 31.02 6.15 11.93
C VAL A 94 30.69 4.69 12.20
N LEU A 95 31.64 3.96 12.79
CA LEU A 95 31.46 2.55 13.17
C LEU A 95 30.33 2.41 14.20
N ALA A 96 30.27 3.27 15.22
CA ALA A 96 29.21 3.26 16.20
C ALA A 96 27.83 3.50 15.56
N SER A 97 27.72 4.51 14.70
CA SER A 97 26.48 4.81 13.99
C SER A 97 26.04 3.65 13.08
N ALA A 98 26.96 3.02 12.38
CA ALA A 98 26.66 1.88 11.51
C ALA A 98 26.18 0.65 12.31
N ASN A 99 26.83 0.35 13.45
CA ASN A 99 26.46 -0.80 14.28
C ASN A 99 25.14 -0.57 15.03
N ILE A 100 24.81 0.67 15.41
CA ILE A 100 23.47 0.98 15.96
C ILE A 100 22.38 0.76 14.89
N ARG A 101 22.63 1.22 13.65
CA ARG A 101 21.68 0.98 12.54
C ARG A 101 21.52 -0.51 12.24
N PHE A 102 22.63 -1.24 12.26
CA PHE A 102 22.61 -2.69 12.09
C PHE A 102 21.79 -3.37 13.20
N ALA A 103 22.04 -3.06 14.47
CA ALA A 103 21.29 -3.62 15.58
C ALA A 103 19.79 -3.30 15.48
N LYS A 104 19.44 -2.07 15.07
CA LYS A 104 18.04 -1.68 14.82
C LYS A 104 17.43 -2.49 13.69
N GLN A 105 18.14 -2.67 12.59
CA GLN A 105 17.65 -3.46 11.45
C GLN A 105 17.44 -4.93 11.82
N VAL A 106 18.34 -5.51 12.63
CA VAL A 106 18.17 -6.88 13.14
C VAL A 106 16.91 -6.98 14.00
N LEU A 107 16.65 -5.97 14.83
CA LEU A 107 15.42 -5.88 15.63
C LEU A 107 14.17 -5.72 14.76
N ASP A 108 14.22 -4.87 13.74
CA ASP A 108 13.11 -4.68 12.81
C ASP A 108 12.78 -6.01 12.09
N ASN A 109 13.80 -6.79 11.71
CA ASN A 109 13.62 -8.13 11.13
C ASN A 109 12.96 -9.11 12.14
N LEU A 110 13.32 -9.06 13.42
CA LEU A 110 12.65 -9.88 14.44
C LEU A 110 11.17 -9.55 14.55
N VAL A 111 10.83 -8.26 14.60
CA VAL A 111 9.43 -7.82 14.66
C VAL A 111 8.66 -8.27 13.42
N LEU A 112 9.30 -8.20 12.24
CA LEU A 112 8.69 -8.68 11.00
C LEU A 112 8.49 -10.21 11.00
N ALA A 113 9.48 -10.97 11.49
CA ALA A 113 9.39 -12.43 11.61
C ALA A 113 8.26 -12.85 12.57
N HIS A 114 8.16 -12.20 13.74
CA HIS A 114 7.06 -12.44 14.67
C HIS A 114 5.69 -12.12 14.03
N LYS A 115 5.56 -10.98 13.31
CA LYS A 115 4.34 -10.65 12.60
C LYS A 115 3.98 -11.69 11.53
N LYS A 116 4.98 -12.16 10.77
CA LYS A 116 4.77 -13.23 9.78
C LYS A 116 4.27 -14.51 10.47
N GLY A 117 4.94 -14.93 11.55
CA GLY A 117 4.52 -16.10 12.33
C GLY A 117 3.09 -15.96 12.87
N PHE A 118 2.76 -14.81 13.45
CA PHE A 118 1.40 -14.52 13.92
C PHE A 118 0.35 -14.58 12.81
N THR A 119 0.67 -14.00 11.66
CA THR A 119 -0.23 -14.00 10.49
C THR A 119 -0.46 -15.43 9.97
N LEU A 120 0.60 -16.23 9.87
CA LEU A 120 0.50 -17.64 9.51
C LEU A 120 -0.38 -18.41 10.49
N TYR A 121 -0.15 -18.23 11.79
CA TYR A 121 -0.96 -18.86 12.83
C TYR A 121 -2.45 -18.53 12.69
N GLN A 122 -2.78 -17.25 12.58
CA GLN A 122 -4.17 -16.82 12.41
C GLN A 122 -4.81 -17.40 11.15
N ASN A 123 -4.09 -17.37 10.04
CA ASN A 123 -4.57 -17.93 8.78
C ASN A 123 -4.83 -19.44 8.89
N ILE A 124 -3.93 -20.19 9.53
CA ILE A 124 -4.10 -21.64 9.73
C ILE A 124 -5.33 -21.92 10.59
N LYS A 125 -5.48 -21.20 11.71
CA LYS A 125 -6.62 -21.40 12.63
C LYS A 125 -7.96 -21.02 11.98
N GLU A 126 -8.02 -19.89 11.27
CA GLU A 126 -9.23 -19.48 10.52
C GLU A 126 -9.58 -20.47 9.40
N SER A 127 -8.55 -20.94 8.66
CA SER A 127 -8.75 -21.91 7.59
C SER A 127 -9.23 -23.27 8.13
N TYR A 128 -8.67 -23.72 9.26
CA TYR A 128 -9.10 -24.96 9.89
C TYR A 128 -10.53 -24.90 10.37
N LYS A 129 -10.93 -23.77 10.96
CA LYS A 129 -12.33 -23.54 11.34
C LYS A 129 -13.28 -23.62 10.13
N THR A 130 -12.92 -22.96 9.03
CA THR A 130 -13.70 -23.02 7.79
C THR A 130 -13.76 -24.44 7.22
N TYR A 131 -12.65 -25.17 7.28
CA TYR A 131 -12.60 -26.58 6.88
C TYR A 131 -13.57 -27.44 7.70
N ALA A 132 -13.57 -27.30 9.01
CA ALA A 132 -14.48 -28.03 9.89
C ALA A 132 -15.95 -27.71 9.57
N GLU A 133 -16.28 -26.44 9.37
CA GLU A 133 -17.63 -26.01 8.97
C GLU A 133 -18.06 -26.61 7.62
N LEU A 134 -17.13 -26.72 6.65
CA LEU A 134 -17.43 -27.35 5.36
C LEU A 134 -17.60 -28.86 5.51
N CYS A 135 -16.79 -29.56 6.30
CA CYS A 135 -16.95 -30.98 6.59
C CYS A 135 -18.33 -31.25 7.24
N GLU A 136 -18.70 -30.43 8.23
CA GLU A 136 -20.03 -30.54 8.88
C GLU A 136 -21.16 -30.38 7.87
N SER A 137 -21.05 -29.44 6.93
CA SER A 137 -22.04 -29.22 5.86
C SER A 137 -22.22 -30.44 4.94
N LEU A 138 -21.15 -31.24 4.78
CA LEU A 138 -21.15 -32.48 4.02
C LEU A 138 -21.60 -33.70 4.89
N GLY A 139 -21.73 -33.53 6.20
CA GLY A 139 -22.01 -34.61 7.15
C GLY A 139 -20.80 -35.50 7.42
N GLU A 140 -19.58 -34.95 7.29
CA GLU A 140 -18.30 -35.63 7.50
C GLU A 140 -17.59 -35.06 8.73
N ALA A 141 -16.81 -35.89 9.42
CA ALA A 141 -15.93 -35.39 10.48
C ALA A 141 -14.67 -34.78 9.84
N PRO A 142 -14.16 -33.65 10.34
CA PRO A 142 -12.91 -33.09 9.88
C PRO A 142 -11.74 -34.05 10.19
N ASP A 143 -10.79 -34.16 9.24
CA ASP A 143 -9.54 -34.88 9.49
C ASP A 143 -8.74 -34.16 10.60
N GLU A 144 -8.10 -34.91 11.45
CA GLU A 144 -7.18 -34.39 12.48
C GLU A 144 -5.80 -34.17 11.87
N PHE A 145 -5.27 -32.96 11.98
CA PHE A 145 -3.92 -32.61 11.51
C PHE A 145 -3.02 -32.35 12.70
N GLU A 146 -2.16 -33.31 13.03
CA GLU A 146 -1.23 -33.21 14.16
C GLU A 146 -0.37 -31.94 14.07
N SER A 147 0.06 -31.54 12.86
CA SER A 147 0.83 -30.33 12.60
C SER A 147 0.05 -29.04 12.87
N VAL A 148 -1.27 -29.03 12.69
CA VAL A 148 -2.14 -27.86 12.97
C VAL A 148 -2.52 -27.81 14.45
N GLU A 149 -2.78 -28.96 15.05
CA GLU A 149 -3.20 -29.05 16.46
C GLU A 149 -2.05 -28.73 17.42
N ARG A 150 -0.84 -29.21 17.10
CA ARG A 150 0.36 -28.99 17.89
C ARG A 150 1.09 -27.69 17.57
N LEU A 151 0.61 -26.87 16.63
CA LEU A 151 1.22 -25.60 16.32
C LEU A 151 1.18 -24.71 17.58
N PRO A 152 2.33 -24.36 18.16
CA PRO A 152 2.38 -23.52 19.34
C PRO A 152 1.89 -22.12 19.07
N ASP A 153 1.54 -21.40 20.12
CA ASP A 153 1.22 -19.98 20.00
C ASP A 153 2.42 -19.19 19.46
N PRO A 154 2.18 -18.21 18.59
CA PRO A 154 3.24 -17.43 18.00
C PRO A 154 3.97 -16.59 19.05
N PRO A 155 5.27 -16.28 18.85
CA PRO A 155 6.02 -15.40 19.72
C PRO A 155 5.35 -14.03 19.87
N GLU A 156 5.30 -13.49 21.09
CA GLU A 156 4.71 -12.18 21.37
C GLU A 156 5.49 -11.04 20.70
N ASN A 157 4.79 -10.22 19.91
CA ASN A 157 5.37 -9.08 19.19
C ASN A 157 5.78 -7.89 20.08
N GLU A 158 5.23 -7.78 21.28
CA GLU A 158 5.35 -6.60 22.14
C GLU A 158 5.91 -6.91 23.53
N SER A 159 6.86 -7.86 23.60
CA SER A 159 7.52 -8.18 24.86
C SER A 159 8.25 -6.95 25.42
N GLU A 160 8.25 -6.82 26.74
CA GLU A 160 8.85 -5.68 27.45
C GLU A 160 10.34 -5.50 27.12
N TRP A 161 11.06 -6.61 26.96
CA TRP A 161 12.48 -6.58 26.58
C TRP A 161 12.76 -6.04 25.17
N ILE A 162 11.82 -6.20 24.21
CA ILE A 162 11.92 -5.59 22.87
C ILE A 162 11.81 -4.07 22.99
N LYS A 163 10.86 -3.59 23.79
CA LYS A 163 10.68 -2.15 24.07
C LYS A 163 11.94 -1.55 24.70
N GLU A 164 12.51 -2.21 25.70
CA GLU A 164 13.77 -1.79 26.33
C GLU A 164 14.93 -1.67 25.32
N ILE A 165 15.05 -2.63 24.39
CA ILE A 165 16.09 -2.58 23.35
C ILE A 165 15.84 -1.43 22.35
N VAL A 166 14.60 -1.21 21.94
CA VAL A 166 14.21 -0.08 21.08
C VAL A 166 14.63 1.25 21.72
N ASP A 167 14.29 1.42 23.01
CA ASP A 167 14.61 2.64 23.75
C ASP A 167 16.13 2.81 23.94
N ALA A 168 16.84 1.73 24.23
CA ALA A 168 18.30 1.75 24.36
C ALA A 168 19.01 2.12 23.04
N CYS A 169 18.54 1.59 21.91
CA CYS A 169 19.06 1.94 20.58
C CYS A 169 18.73 3.40 20.22
N ALA A 170 17.51 3.85 20.50
CA ALA A 170 17.08 5.21 20.23
C ALA A 170 17.87 6.24 21.04
N ALA A 171 18.10 5.97 22.33
CA ALA A 171 18.89 6.84 23.20
C ALA A 171 20.33 6.99 22.69
N LYS A 172 20.97 5.90 22.27
CA LYS A 172 22.33 5.93 21.72
C LYS A 172 22.40 6.69 20.38
N ASP A 173 21.46 6.44 19.50
CA ASP A 173 21.35 7.14 18.20
C ASP A 173 21.15 8.67 18.39
N ALA A 174 20.34 9.07 19.38
CA ALA A 174 20.11 10.48 19.70
C ALA A 174 21.42 11.18 20.15
N VAL A 175 22.23 10.54 21.00
CA VAL A 175 23.50 11.08 21.45
C VAL A 175 24.50 11.18 20.28
N LEU A 176 24.57 10.18 19.42
CA LEU A 176 25.41 10.19 18.23
C LEU A 176 25.04 11.33 17.27
N ARG A 177 23.77 11.56 17.01
CA ARG A 177 23.31 12.63 16.13
C ARG A 177 23.59 14.02 16.64
N GLN A 178 23.51 14.22 17.97
CA GLN A 178 23.74 15.52 18.59
C GLN A 178 25.23 15.91 18.61
N ASN A 179 26.13 14.94 18.78
CA ASN A 179 27.55 15.21 19.06
C ASN A 179 28.53 14.47 18.16
N PHE A 180 28.15 14.16 16.92
CA PHE A 180 28.88 13.23 16.04
C PHE A 180 30.39 13.50 15.92
N TYR A 181 30.82 14.78 15.83
CA TYR A 181 32.23 15.14 15.66
C TYR A 181 33.00 15.29 16.98
N GLY A 182 32.31 15.29 18.13
CA GLY A 182 32.92 15.47 19.45
C GLY A 182 32.79 14.26 20.38
N LEU A 183 32.39 13.10 19.84
CA LEU A 183 32.15 11.92 20.64
C LEU A 183 33.45 11.31 21.15
N ASP A 184 33.48 11.04 22.47
CA ASP A 184 34.54 10.26 23.08
C ASP A 184 34.57 8.83 22.51
N VAL A 185 35.79 8.37 22.20
CA VAL A 185 36.03 7.01 21.66
C VAL A 185 35.51 5.94 22.61
N ASN A 186 35.56 6.14 23.92
CA ASN A 186 35.05 5.17 24.88
C ASN A 186 33.52 5.04 24.80
N PHE A 187 32.82 6.13 24.54
CA PHE A 187 31.37 6.09 24.27
C PHE A 187 31.06 5.28 23.00
N CYS A 188 31.84 5.48 21.94
CA CYS A 188 31.68 4.72 20.69
C CYS A 188 31.94 3.22 20.93
N VAL A 189 33.01 2.88 21.64
CA VAL A 189 33.34 1.49 22.05
C VAL A 189 32.18 0.88 22.84
N ALA A 190 31.72 1.55 23.90
CA ALA A 190 30.61 1.07 24.71
C ALA A 190 29.32 0.87 23.90
N SER A 191 29.07 1.76 22.93
CA SER A 191 27.91 1.65 22.04
C SER A 191 28.00 0.46 21.12
N ILE A 192 29.16 0.22 20.48
CA ILE A 192 29.39 -0.92 19.58
C ILE A 192 29.27 -2.25 20.34
N VAL A 193 29.94 -2.36 21.51
CA VAL A 193 29.85 -3.57 22.35
C VAL A 193 28.41 -3.84 22.80
N THR A 194 27.69 -2.80 23.19
CA THR A 194 26.27 -2.95 23.56
C THR A 194 25.44 -3.43 22.36
N CYS A 195 25.66 -2.87 21.17
CA CYS A 195 24.99 -3.32 19.94
C CYS A 195 25.32 -4.79 19.62
N GLY A 196 26.56 -5.22 19.78
CA GLY A 196 26.97 -6.61 19.61
C GLY A 196 26.18 -7.55 20.54
N ASN A 197 26.06 -7.18 21.84
CA ASN A 197 25.28 -7.96 22.80
C ASN A 197 23.78 -8.00 22.45
N ILE A 198 23.25 -6.88 21.98
CA ILE A 198 21.85 -6.79 21.51
C ILE A 198 21.65 -7.72 20.30
N VAL A 199 22.50 -7.63 19.29
CA VAL A 199 22.41 -8.46 18.08
C VAL A 199 22.51 -9.94 18.42
N ARG A 200 23.44 -10.33 19.31
CA ARG A 200 23.57 -11.73 19.78
C ARG A 200 22.28 -12.24 20.43
N LYS A 201 21.64 -11.42 21.28
CA LYS A 201 20.38 -11.78 21.94
C LYS A 201 19.25 -11.92 20.91
N ILE A 202 19.13 -10.95 20.00
CA ILE A 202 18.08 -10.94 18.98
C ILE A 202 18.26 -12.09 18.00
N ARG A 203 19.52 -12.43 17.61
CA ARG A 203 19.79 -13.55 16.71
C ARG A 203 19.14 -14.84 17.18
N LYS A 204 19.27 -15.18 18.47
CA LYS A 204 18.64 -16.38 19.04
C LYS A 204 17.11 -16.36 18.95
N GLU A 205 16.50 -15.20 19.06
CA GLU A 205 15.05 -15.07 18.91
C GLU A 205 14.63 -15.10 17.44
N LEU A 206 15.47 -14.60 16.52
CA LEU A 206 15.27 -14.75 15.07
C LEU A 206 15.32 -16.21 14.63
N GLU A 207 16.27 -16.99 15.18
CA GLU A 207 16.35 -18.45 14.94
C GLU A 207 15.06 -19.16 15.36
N LYS A 208 14.53 -18.83 16.52
CA LYS A 208 13.24 -19.37 16.99
C LYS A 208 12.08 -18.94 16.11
N ALA A 209 12.09 -17.68 15.66
CA ALA A 209 11.05 -17.16 14.77
C ALA A 209 11.12 -17.84 13.39
N GLU A 210 12.31 -18.12 12.87
CA GLU A 210 12.50 -18.87 11.62
C GLU A 210 11.97 -20.29 11.75
N MET A 211 12.38 -21.03 12.80
CA MET A 211 11.86 -22.37 13.09
C MET A 211 10.33 -22.38 13.22
N TYR A 212 9.77 -21.34 13.83
CA TYR A 212 8.31 -21.21 13.92
C TYR A 212 7.66 -20.99 12.55
N ILE A 213 8.24 -20.16 11.69
CA ILE A 213 7.75 -19.91 10.34
C ILE A 213 7.82 -21.19 9.49
N GLU A 214 8.90 -21.95 9.59
CA GLU A 214 9.05 -23.24 8.92
C GLU A 214 7.95 -24.22 9.39
N LEU A 215 7.77 -24.38 10.70
CA LEU A 215 6.73 -25.25 11.26
C LEU A 215 5.32 -24.83 10.81
N ALA A 216 5.04 -23.54 10.79
CA ALA A 216 3.75 -23.02 10.32
C ALA A 216 3.54 -23.26 8.81
N ASN A 217 4.59 -23.15 8.00
CA ASN A 217 4.52 -23.44 6.56
C ASN A 217 4.30 -24.94 6.31
N GLU A 218 4.96 -25.84 7.06
CA GLU A 218 4.72 -27.28 6.99
C GLU A 218 3.26 -27.60 7.36
N SER A 219 2.74 -27.03 8.44
CA SER A 219 1.34 -27.19 8.86
C SER A 219 0.38 -26.72 7.76
N THR A 220 0.70 -25.63 7.07
CA THR A 220 -0.10 -25.12 5.96
C THR A 220 -0.11 -26.09 4.78
N THR A 221 1.03 -26.70 4.45
CA THR A 221 1.14 -27.63 3.31
C THR A 221 0.31 -28.89 3.54
N ASP A 222 0.38 -29.48 4.74
CA ASP A 222 -0.36 -30.70 5.07
C ASP A 222 -1.88 -30.47 5.02
N PHE A 223 -2.31 -29.33 5.53
CA PHE A 223 -3.72 -28.98 5.64
C PHE A 223 -4.35 -28.56 4.31
N THR A 224 -3.61 -27.87 3.43
CA THR A 224 -4.14 -27.27 2.20
C THR A 224 -4.79 -28.30 1.29
N LYS A 225 -4.17 -29.47 1.12
CA LYS A 225 -4.70 -30.56 0.26
C LYS A 225 -6.07 -31.08 0.72
N ALA A 226 -6.23 -31.28 2.03
CA ALA A 226 -7.51 -31.75 2.57
C ALA A 226 -8.61 -30.68 2.49
N PHE A 227 -8.25 -29.43 2.77
CA PHE A 227 -9.18 -28.29 2.65
C PHE A 227 -9.67 -28.14 1.20
N GLU A 228 -8.80 -28.25 0.21
CA GLU A 228 -9.17 -28.18 -1.20
C GLU A 228 -10.08 -29.35 -1.63
N ARG A 229 -9.78 -30.57 -1.15
CA ARG A 229 -10.62 -31.75 -1.41
C ARG A 229 -12.06 -31.54 -0.91
N ILE A 230 -12.21 -31.11 0.34
CA ILE A 230 -13.52 -30.87 0.94
C ILE A 230 -14.25 -29.71 0.26
N LYS A 231 -13.55 -28.66 -0.08
CA LYS A 231 -14.12 -27.50 -0.78
C LYS A 231 -14.66 -27.90 -2.17
N LYS A 232 -13.87 -28.65 -2.96
CA LYS A 232 -14.32 -29.18 -4.27
C LYS A 232 -15.60 -30.02 -4.12
N ARG A 233 -15.69 -30.83 -3.06
CA ARG A 233 -16.89 -31.67 -2.80
C ARG A 233 -18.08 -30.87 -2.38
N THR A 234 -17.92 -29.80 -1.59
CA THR A 234 -19.00 -28.90 -1.19
C THR A 234 -19.54 -28.13 -2.41
N GLU A 235 -18.68 -27.59 -3.22
CA GLU A 235 -19.03 -26.90 -4.47
C GLU A 235 -19.72 -27.83 -5.48
N ALA A 236 -19.28 -29.07 -5.61
CA ALA A 236 -19.94 -30.06 -6.47
C ALA A 236 -21.33 -30.38 -5.98
N ARG A 237 -21.57 -30.47 -4.67
CA ARG A 237 -22.88 -30.73 -4.08
C ARG A 237 -23.84 -29.55 -4.27
N GLU A 238 -23.38 -28.32 -4.08
CA GLU A 238 -24.17 -27.10 -4.29
C GLU A 238 -24.56 -26.90 -5.76
N ASN A 239 -23.72 -27.36 -6.69
CA ASN A 239 -23.91 -27.25 -8.13
C ASN A 239 -24.67 -28.43 -8.76
N GLY A 240 -25.30 -29.31 -7.98
CA GLY A 240 -26.16 -30.39 -8.49
C GLY A 240 -25.43 -31.56 -9.09
N GLY A 241 -24.22 -31.87 -8.67
CA GLY A 241 -23.52 -33.14 -9.00
C GLY A 241 -22.95 -33.25 -10.41
N ALA A 242 -22.72 -32.15 -11.10
CA ALA A 242 -21.90 -32.15 -12.29
C ALA A 242 -20.42 -32.30 -11.88
N ASP A 243 -19.74 -33.28 -12.45
CA ASP A 243 -18.32 -33.50 -12.28
C ASP A 243 -17.59 -32.15 -12.38
N VAL A 244 -16.81 -31.81 -11.33
CA VAL A 244 -15.85 -30.73 -11.43
C VAL A 244 -14.82 -31.22 -12.42
N ILE A 245 -14.98 -30.81 -13.65
CA ILE A 245 -13.96 -31.03 -14.70
C ILE A 245 -12.69 -30.41 -14.13
N ASP A 246 -11.63 -31.16 -14.00
CA ASP A 246 -10.27 -30.66 -14.03
C ASP A 246 -10.12 -30.01 -15.42
N GLU A 247 -10.65 -28.79 -15.54
CA GLU A 247 -10.43 -27.94 -16.71
C GLU A 247 -8.92 -27.79 -16.78
N ASP A 248 -8.37 -28.39 -17.82
CA ASP A 248 -6.94 -28.34 -18.10
C ASP A 248 -6.59 -26.85 -18.22
N ILE A 249 -5.96 -26.31 -17.16
CA ILE A 249 -5.68 -24.89 -17.03
C ILE A 249 -4.75 -24.43 -18.18
N SER A 250 -4.16 -25.39 -18.94
CA SER A 250 -3.27 -25.11 -20.08
C SER A 250 -3.96 -24.37 -21.24
N ASP A 251 -5.26 -24.47 -21.38
CA ASP A 251 -6.02 -23.90 -22.50
C ASP A 251 -6.80 -22.62 -22.13
N ALA A 252 -6.52 -22.03 -20.96
CA ALA A 252 -7.26 -20.88 -20.45
C ALA A 252 -7.32 -19.68 -21.42
N LEU A 253 -6.25 -19.42 -22.16
CA LEU A 253 -6.22 -18.35 -23.17
C LEU A 253 -7.24 -18.59 -24.29
N GLU A 254 -7.31 -19.82 -24.80
CA GLU A 254 -8.25 -20.20 -25.86
C GLU A 254 -9.68 -20.14 -25.36
N ASP A 255 -9.94 -20.61 -24.13
CA ASP A 255 -11.26 -20.51 -23.50
C ASP A 255 -11.70 -19.05 -23.32
N ILE A 256 -10.80 -18.16 -22.93
CA ILE A 256 -11.08 -16.73 -22.77
C ILE A 256 -11.42 -16.10 -24.14
N ILE A 257 -10.62 -16.41 -25.18
CA ILE A 257 -10.86 -15.90 -26.54
C ILE A 257 -12.20 -16.43 -27.07
N ALA A 258 -12.44 -17.73 -26.96
CA ALA A 258 -13.68 -18.37 -27.39
C ALA A 258 -14.90 -17.83 -26.63
N PHE A 259 -14.78 -17.66 -25.30
CA PHE A 259 -15.85 -17.05 -24.49
C PHE A 259 -16.11 -15.61 -24.90
N SER A 260 -15.07 -14.82 -25.20
CA SER A 260 -15.26 -13.42 -25.60
C SER A 260 -16.00 -13.27 -26.94
N GLY A 261 -15.86 -14.27 -27.84
CA GLY A 261 -16.37 -14.18 -29.19
C GLY A 261 -15.58 -13.22 -30.09
N VAL A 262 -14.40 -12.79 -29.67
CA VAL A 262 -13.49 -11.99 -30.50
C VAL A 262 -12.83 -12.91 -31.49
N GLU A 263 -12.93 -12.58 -32.78
CA GLU A 263 -12.42 -13.36 -33.89
C GLU A 263 -11.47 -12.54 -34.79
N GLY A 264 -10.76 -13.23 -35.68
CA GLY A 264 -9.91 -12.60 -36.69
C GLY A 264 -8.65 -11.96 -36.14
N GLU A 265 -8.20 -10.89 -36.76
CA GLU A 265 -6.89 -10.26 -36.52
C GLU A 265 -6.62 -9.91 -35.03
N VAL A 266 -7.63 -9.53 -34.28
CA VAL A 266 -7.46 -9.15 -32.86
C VAL A 266 -7.19 -10.38 -32.01
N ALA A 267 -7.96 -11.47 -32.21
CA ALA A 267 -7.76 -12.73 -31.51
C ALA A 267 -6.39 -13.33 -31.81
N ASP A 268 -6.02 -13.38 -33.10
CA ASP A 268 -4.74 -13.91 -33.55
C ASP A 268 -3.57 -13.11 -33.00
N ARG A 269 -3.65 -11.76 -33.07
CA ARG A 269 -2.61 -10.89 -32.53
C ARG A 269 -2.50 -11.02 -31.01
N PHE A 270 -3.60 -11.15 -30.29
CA PHE A 270 -3.60 -11.33 -28.85
C PHE A 270 -2.92 -12.65 -28.48
N ARG A 271 -3.28 -13.74 -29.14
CA ARG A 271 -2.67 -15.07 -28.98
C ARG A 271 -1.16 -15.02 -29.27
N ASP A 272 -0.78 -14.49 -30.42
CA ASP A 272 0.61 -14.41 -30.84
C ASP A 272 1.45 -13.56 -29.88
N SER A 273 0.94 -12.41 -29.46
CA SER A 273 1.62 -11.52 -28.52
C SER A 273 1.79 -12.17 -27.14
N VAL A 274 0.81 -12.93 -26.66
CA VAL A 274 0.91 -13.66 -25.39
C VAL A 274 1.93 -14.79 -25.50
N LEU A 275 1.92 -15.54 -26.59
CA LEU A 275 2.89 -16.62 -26.86
C LEU A 275 4.31 -16.07 -27.03
N GLU A 276 4.47 -14.95 -27.76
CA GLU A 276 5.75 -14.25 -27.88
C GLU A 276 6.27 -13.83 -26.51
N PHE A 277 5.41 -13.23 -25.70
CA PHE A 277 5.78 -12.85 -24.33
C PHE A 277 6.18 -14.05 -23.46
N LYS A 278 5.49 -15.18 -23.62
CA LYS A 278 5.82 -16.46 -22.94
C LYS A 278 7.23 -16.92 -23.29
N SER A 279 7.67 -16.80 -24.54
CA SER A 279 8.98 -17.25 -25.02
C SER A 279 10.14 -16.40 -24.50
N ILE A 280 9.89 -15.18 -24.04
CA ILE A 280 10.94 -14.26 -23.58
C ILE A 280 11.52 -14.72 -22.24
N THR A 281 12.84 -14.85 -22.19
CA THR A 281 13.55 -15.30 -20.97
C THR A 281 13.66 -14.20 -19.91
N ASP A 282 13.97 -12.95 -20.33
CA ASP A 282 14.03 -11.79 -19.42
C ASP A 282 12.74 -10.98 -19.49
N LYS A 283 11.83 -11.28 -18.58
CA LYS A 283 10.54 -10.57 -18.46
C LYS A 283 10.69 -9.11 -18.00
N ASN A 284 11.84 -8.74 -17.42
CA ASN A 284 12.12 -7.38 -16.95
C ASN A 284 12.84 -6.51 -17.99
N ASP A 285 13.00 -7.01 -19.22
CA ASP A 285 13.59 -6.22 -20.29
C ASP A 285 12.82 -4.91 -20.51
N THR A 286 13.56 -3.83 -20.66
CA THR A 286 13.06 -2.46 -20.81
C THR A 286 13.23 -1.92 -22.21
N SER A 287 13.58 -2.77 -23.16
CA SER A 287 13.72 -2.42 -24.58
C SER A 287 12.44 -1.83 -25.16
N ASP A 288 12.58 -1.13 -26.26
CA ASP A 288 11.41 -0.56 -26.95
C ASP A 288 10.53 -1.65 -27.57
N GLU A 289 11.11 -2.79 -27.93
CA GLU A 289 10.39 -3.98 -28.42
C GLU A 289 9.49 -4.54 -27.29
N MET A 290 10.04 -4.76 -26.11
CA MET A 290 9.26 -5.25 -24.96
C MET A 290 8.14 -4.27 -24.58
N ARG A 291 8.40 -2.95 -24.64
CA ARG A 291 7.37 -1.95 -24.39
C ARG A 291 6.25 -1.97 -25.43
N LYS A 292 6.58 -2.18 -26.70
CA LYS A 292 5.58 -2.31 -27.77
C LYS A 292 4.74 -3.59 -27.59
N LEU A 293 5.40 -4.71 -27.30
CA LEU A 293 4.72 -5.98 -27.05
C LEU A 293 3.73 -5.85 -25.89
N ARG A 294 4.17 -5.32 -24.75
CA ARG A 294 3.31 -5.09 -23.59
C ARG A 294 2.11 -4.17 -23.91
N ARG A 295 2.30 -3.13 -24.70
CA ARG A 295 1.21 -2.24 -25.13
C ARG A 295 0.22 -2.96 -26.03
N SER A 296 0.71 -3.78 -26.96
CA SER A 296 -0.14 -4.61 -27.82
C SER A 296 -1.01 -5.54 -27.00
N ILE A 297 -0.38 -6.31 -26.11
CA ILE A 297 -1.09 -7.22 -25.20
C ILE A 297 -2.13 -6.48 -24.36
N THR A 298 -1.76 -5.34 -23.76
CA THR A 298 -2.70 -4.56 -22.94
C THR A 298 -3.90 -4.07 -23.75
N LYS A 299 -3.68 -3.61 -24.97
CA LYS A 299 -4.76 -3.15 -25.84
C LYS A 299 -5.71 -4.29 -26.19
N ASP A 300 -5.16 -5.43 -26.64
CA ASP A 300 -5.97 -6.56 -27.08
C ASP A 300 -6.67 -7.23 -25.89
N PHE A 301 -6.01 -7.29 -24.71
CA PHE A 301 -6.63 -7.70 -23.46
C PHE A 301 -7.92 -6.93 -23.15
N TYR A 302 -7.90 -5.61 -23.29
CA TYR A 302 -9.10 -4.82 -23.00
C TYR A 302 -10.18 -4.97 -24.05
N THR A 303 -9.82 -5.22 -25.31
CA THR A 303 -10.80 -5.55 -26.35
C THR A 303 -11.49 -6.88 -26.05
N VAL A 304 -10.72 -7.88 -25.64
CA VAL A 304 -11.25 -9.18 -25.23
C VAL A 304 -12.08 -9.04 -23.94
N TYR A 305 -11.60 -8.24 -22.98
CA TYR A 305 -12.29 -8.00 -21.72
C TYR A 305 -13.66 -7.35 -21.92
N GLU A 306 -13.74 -6.34 -22.82
CA GLU A 306 -14.99 -5.65 -23.14
C GLU A 306 -16.00 -6.60 -23.77
N SER A 307 -15.60 -7.35 -24.81
CA SER A 307 -16.46 -8.31 -25.47
C SER A 307 -16.93 -9.42 -24.53
N ALA A 308 -15.99 -9.98 -23.77
CA ALA A 308 -16.29 -10.98 -22.75
C ALA A 308 -17.23 -10.45 -21.66
N PHE A 309 -17.07 -9.17 -21.25
CA PHE A 309 -17.92 -8.55 -20.24
C PHE A 309 -19.39 -8.55 -20.68
N PHE A 310 -19.69 -8.10 -21.91
CA PHE A 310 -21.06 -8.06 -22.41
C PHE A 310 -21.66 -9.47 -22.54
N LYS A 311 -20.88 -10.44 -23.04
CA LYS A 311 -21.34 -11.82 -23.11
C LYS A 311 -21.60 -12.44 -21.73
N ALA A 312 -20.79 -12.05 -20.75
CA ALA A 312 -20.97 -12.47 -19.36
C ALA A 312 -22.29 -11.97 -18.74
N GLN A 313 -22.85 -10.83 -19.19
CA GLN A 313 -24.13 -10.36 -18.71
C GLN A 313 -25.33 -11.20 -19.20
N GLU A 314 -25.13 -11.94 -20.29
CA GLU A 314 -26.14 -12.84 -20.87
C GLU A 314 -26.00 -14.28 -20.37
N THR A 315 -24.94 -14.56 -19.61
CA THR A 315 -24.58 -15.91 -19.14
C THR A 315 -25.02 -16.12 -17.70
N GLU A 316 -25.82 -17.15 -17.43
CA GLU A 316 -26.30 -17.46 -16.08
C GLU A 316 -25.18 -17.82 -15.11
N LYS A 317 -24.19 -18.58 -15.58
CA LYS A 317 -23.05 -19.04 -14.75
C LYS A 317 -21.73 -18.86 -15.50
N LEU A 318 -20.86 -18.04 -14.93
CA LEU A 318 -19.52 -17.82 -15.49
C LEU A 318 -18.59 -19.00 -15.18
N PRO A 319 -17.85 -19.51 -16.19
CA PRO A 319 -16.75 -20.46 -15.99
C PRO A 319 -15.70 -19.90 -15.00
N LEU A 320 -14.98 -20.78 -14.30
CA LEU A 320 -13.95 -20.38 -13.34
C LEU A 320 -12.86 -19.54 -14.00
N VAL A 321 -12.41 -19.96 -15.20
CA VAL A 321 -11.42 -19.23 -16.01
C VAL A 321 -11.86 -17.78 -16.23
N MET A 322 -13.12 -17.55 -16.59
CA MET A 322 -13.65 -16.19 -16.80
C MET A 322 -13.75 -15.38 -15.51
N LYS A 323 -14.07 -16.02 -14.37
CA LYS A 323 -14.04 -15.33 -13.06
C LYS A 323 -12.62 -14.87 -12.72
N MET A 324 -11.60 -15.72 -12.97
CA MET A 324 -10.20 -15.38 -12.73
C MET A 324 -9.71 -14.29 -13.70
N PHE A 325 -10.12 -14.36 -14.95
CA PHE A 325 -9.83 -13.33 -15.95
C PHE A 325 -10.40 -11.97 -15.56
N PHE A 326 -11.68 -11.88 -15.21
CA PHE A 326 -12.30 -10.61 -14.82
C PHE A 326 -11.74 -10.05 -13.52
N MET A 327 -11.45 -10.91 -12.58
CA MET A 327 -11.03 -10.47 -11.25
C MET A 327 -9.54 -10.10 -11.21
N TYR A 328 -8.68 -10.97 -11.76
CA TYR A 328 -7.24 -10.86 -11.60
C TYR A 328 -6.49 -10.46 -12.86
N GLY A 329 -7.13 -10.46 -14.01
CA GLY A 329 -6.48 -10.28 -15.30
C GLY A 329 -5.69 -11.50 -15.76
N PHE A 330 -6.01 -12.68 -15.23
CA PHE A 330 -5.36 -13.92 -15.61
C PHE A 330 -5.73 -14.29 -17.04
N VAL A 331 -4.72 -14.58 -17.87
CA VAL A 331 -4.91 -14.85 -19.31
C VAL A 331 -4.60 -16.30 -19.66
N ASP A 332 -3.54 -16.85 -19.11
CA ASP A 332 -3.12 -18.23 -19.36
C ASP A 332 -2.45 -18.85 -18.12
N ALA A 333 -3.04 -19.91 -17.59
CA ALA A 333 -2.49 -20.63 -16.44
C ALA A 333 -1.16 -21.30 -16.74
N GLY A 334 -0.96 -21.79 -17.96
CA GLY A 334 0.31 -22.35 -18.39
C GLY A 334 1.47 -21.35 -18.37
N LEU A 335 1.19 -20.05 -18.53
CA LEU A 335 2.17 -18.98 -18.38
C LEU A 335 2.54 -18.72 -16.92
N ALA A 336 1.60 -18.96 -16.01
CA ALA A 336 1.81 -18.78 -14.57
C ALA A 336 2.53 -19.98 -13.93
N GLY A 337 2.46 -21.18 -14.55
CA GLY A 337 2.90 -22.43 -13.97
C GLY A 337 1.86 -23.03 -13.01
N GLU A 338 1.99 -24.33 -12.71
CA GLU A 338 1.02 -25.06 -11.87
C GLU A 338 0.95 -24.51 -10.44
N GLU A 339 2.09 -24.17 -9.84
CA GLU A 339 2.15 -23.58 -8.48
C GLU A 339 1.39 -22.26 -8.38
N ASN A 340 1.48 -21.42 -9.42
CA ASN A 340 0.79 -20.12 -9.44
C ASN A 340 -0.71 -20.26 -9.70
N ALA A 341 -1.13 -21.24 -10.47
CA ALA A 341 -2.55 -21.53 -10.65
C ALA A 341 -3.21 -21.95 -9.33
N GLU A 342 -2.53 -22.77 -8.54
CA GLU A 342 -2.95 -23.12 -7.18
C GLU A 342 -3.01 -21.90 -6.25
N GLU A 343 -2.03 -21.01 -6.35
CA GLU A 343 -2.01 -19.77 -5.57
C GLU A 343 -3.16 -18.84 -5.96
N LEU A 344 -3.46 -18.70 -7.25
CA LEU A 344 -4.61 -17.91 -7.73
C LEU A 344 -5.95 -18.48 -7.24
N LYS A 345 -6.10 -19.81 -7.20
CA LYS A 345 -7.27 -20.46 -6.59
C LYS A 345 -7.37 -20.12 -5.10
N ARG A 346 -6.26 -20.17 -4.37
CA ARG A 346 -6.23 -19.76 -2.94
C ARG A 346 -6.61 -18.30 -2.73
N LEU A 347 -6.17 -17.41 -3.62
CA LEU A 347 -6.52 -15.99 -3.56
C LEU A 347 -8.04 -15.76 -3.73
N ALA A 348 -8.68 -16.53 -4.61
CA ALA A 348 -10.13 -16.46 -4.80
C ALA A 348 -10.91 -16.82 -3.52
N ILE A 349 -10.37 -17.74 -2.69
CA ILE A 349 -10.96 -18.09 -1.39
C ILE A 349 -10.84 -16.95 -0.38
N ARG A 350 -9.73 -16.20 -0.42
CA ARG A 350 -9.47 -15.09 0.52
C ARG A 350 -10.26 -13.82 0.19
N TRP A 351 -10.82 -13.74 -1.00
CA TRP A 351 -11.60 -12.60 -1.40
C TRP A 351 -12.97 -12.57 -0.70
N LYS A 352 -13.21 -11.51 0.05
CA LYS A 352 -14.54 -11.22 0.62
C LYS A 352 -15.03 -9.90 0.02
N PRO A 353 -16.16 -9.91 -0.70
CA PRO A 353 -16.72 -8.70 -1.30
C PRO A 353 -16.99 -7.61 -0.25
N ASP A 354 -16.91 -6.37 -0.65
CA ASP A 354 -17.28 -5.25 0.22
C ASP A 354 -18.79 -5.18 0.40
N THR A 355 -19.27 -5.35 1.64
CA THR A 355 -20.68 -5.26 1.97
C THR A 355 -21.28 -3.87 1.69
N GLU A 356 -20.47 -2.82 1.76
CA GLU A 356 -20.88 -1.44 1.46
C GLU A 356 -20.78 -1.11 -0.05
N LYS A 357 -20.31 -2.05 -0.87
CA LYS A 357 -20.14 -1.91 -2.32
C LYS A 357 -19.40 -0.63 -2.72
N ARG A 358 -18.35 -0.26 -1.97
CA ARG A 358 -17.48 0.90 -2.25
C ARG A 358 -16.11 0.50 -2.78
N ILE A 359 -15.64 -0.69 -2.41
CA ILE A 359 -14.38 -1.25 -2.89
C ILE A 359 -14.75 -2.42 -3.79
N LEU A 360 -14.54 -2.24 -5.08
CA LEU A 360 -15.05 -3.12 -6.13
C LEU A 360 -13.91 -3.50 -7.07
N THR A 361 -13.97 -4.71 -7.63
CA THR A 361 -13.18 -5.05 -8.80
C THR A 361 -13.66 -4.25 -10.01
N ALA A 362 -12.83 -4.14 -11.05
CA ALA A 362 -13.24 -3.52 -12.31
C ALA A 362 -14.51 -4.20 -12.88
N TYR A 363 -14.62 -5.52 -12.76
CA TYR A 363 -15.79 -6.27 -13.20
C TYR A 363 -17.06 -5.90 -12.42
N GLU A 364 -17.00 -5.90 -11.09
CA GLU A 364 -18.11 -5.50 -10.21
C GLU A 364 -18.54 -4.05 -10.46
N TRP A 365 -17.55 -3.16 -10.70
CA TRP A 365 -17.83 -1.77 -11.04
C TRP A 365 -18.59 -1.65 -12.36
N LEU A 366 -18.14 -2.32 -13.42
CA LEU A 366 -18.82 -2.30 -14.72
C LEU A 366 -20.21 -2.94 -14.65
N GLN A 367 -20.39 -4.01 -13.85
CA GLN A 367 -21.73 -4.58 -13.61
C GLN A 367 -22.67 -3.59 -12.94
N LYS A 368 -22.16 -2.83 -11.96
CA LYS A 368 -22.92 -1.79 -11.28
C LYS A 368 -23.41 -0.71 -12.28
N ILE A 369 -22.56 -0.33 -13.24
CA ILE A 369 -22.90 0.61 -14.30
C ILE A 369 -23.93 0.01 -15.25
N TYR A 370 -23.69 -1.20 -15.74
CA TYR A 370 -24.52 -1.87 -16.75
C TYR A 370 -25.94 -2.20 -16.25
N LYS A 371 -26.03 -2.73 -15.04
CA LYS A 371 -27.33 -3.16 -14.48
C LYS A 371 -28.15 -2.03 -13.88
N LEU A 372 -27.58 -0.85 -13.72
CA LEU A 372 -28.19 0.28 -13.02
C LEU A 372 -28.71 -0.08 -11.60
N GLU A 373 -28.27 -1.22 -11.06
CA GLU A 373 -28.52 -1.62 -9.69
C GLU A 373 -27.81 -0.64 -8.77
N ASP A 374 -28.50 0.01 -7.89
CA ASP A 374 -27.96 1.16 -7.16
C ASP A 374 -27.52 2.28 -8.12
N ALA A 375 -28.35 2.58 -9.14
CA ALA A 375 -28.08 3.77 -9.91
C ALA A 375 -27.83 4.88 -8.87
N PRO A 376 -26.60 5.33 -8.68
CA PRO A 376 -26.40 6.49 -7.86
C PRO A 376 -27.36 7.51 -8.42
N SER A 377 -27.92 8.36 -7.57
CA SER A 377 -28.71 9.47 -8.04
C SER A 377 -28.04 10.01 -9.28
N LYS A 378 -28.75 10.39 -10.32
CA LYS A 378 -28.23 10.92 -11.58
C LYS A 378 -26.99 11.81 -11.46
N ASN A 379 -26.65 12.22 -10.25
CA ASN A 379 -25.55 13.10 -9.89
C ASN A 379 -24.22 12.39 -9.52
N GLU A 380 -24.20 11.09 -9.25
CA GLU A 380 -22.96 10.43 -8.78
C GLU A 380 -22.06 9.89 -9.91
N PHE A 381 -22.66 9.42 -11.02
CA PHE A 381 -21.90 8.90 -12.17
C PHE A 381 -22.10 9.73 -13.46
N ASP A 382 -23.05 10.67 -13.45
CA ASP A 382 -23.66 11.16 -14.68
C ASP A 382 -23.03 12.41 -15.29
N ASN A 383 -21.94 12.90 -14.73
CA ASN A 383 -21.41 14.16 -15.27
C ASN A 383 -20.54 13.97 -16.49
N ASP A 384 -19.81 12.86 -16.52
CA ASP A 384 -18.88 12.59 -17.60
C ASP A 384 -19.62 12.10 -18.84
N TRP A 385 -20.58 11.19 -18.67
CA TRP A 385 -21.35 10.64 -19.78
C TRP A 385 -22.22 11.68 -20.51
N PRO A 386 -23.09 12.41 -19.85
CA PRO A 386 -23.85 13.47 -20.51
C PRO A 386 -22.98 14.62 -21.03
N ALA A 387 -21.83 14.89 -20.38
CA ALA A 387 -20.88 15.89 -20.89
C ALA A 387 -20.21 15.43 -22.17
N TYR A 388 -19.80 14.18 -22.23
CA TYR A 388 -19.25 13.54 -23.40
C TYR A 388 -20.25 13.57 -24.58
N LEU A 389 -21.48 13.13 -24.38
CA LEU A 389 -22.52 13.17 -25.41
C LEU A 389 -22.80 14.60 -25.93
N ARG A 390 -22.80 15.59 -25.03
CA ARG A 390 -22.94 17.01 -25.44
C ARG A 390 -21.75 17.50 -26.27
N GLU A 391 -20.53 17.03 -25.97
CA GLU A 391 -19.35 17.39 -26.74
C GLU A 391 -19.36 16.72 -28.13
N GLU A 392 -19.71 15.43 -28.19
CA GLU A 392 -19.90 14.69 -29.45
C GLU A 392 -20.97 15.35 -30.36
N LYS A 393 -22.06 15.82 -29.74
CA LYS A 393 -23.06 16.63 -30.45
C LYS A 393 -22.52 17.94 -30.95
N ARG A 394 -21.74 18.67 -30.13
CA ARG A 394 -21.11 19.95 -30.56
C ARG A 394 -20.11 19.73 -31.70
N SER A 395 -19.43 18.61 -31.68
CA SER A 395 -18.48 18.21 -32.72
C SER A 395 -19.15 17.70 -33.99
N GLY A 396 -20.48 17.56 -34.00
CA GLY A 396 -21.26 17.10 -35.16
C GLY A 396 -21.23 15.58 -35.37
N ASN A 397 -20.73 14.81 -34.36
CA ASN A 397 -20.66 13.36 -34.44
C ASN A 397 -21.99 12.69 -34.06
N LEU A 398 -22.86 13.38 -33.30
CA LEU A 398 -24.17 12.89 -32.86
C LEU A 398 -25.27 13.90 -33.16
N MET A 399 -26.48 13.42 -33.51
CA MET A 399 -27.70 14.21 -33.60
C MET A 399 -28.45 14.25 -32.26
N ASP A 400 -29.45 15.10 -32.13
CA ASP A 400 -30.26 15.21 -30.92
C ASP A 400 -31.01 13.91 -30.58
N SER A 401 -31.47 13.19 -31.61
CA SER A 401 -32.10 11.87 -31.47
C SER A 401 -31.13 10.87 -30.84
N ASP A 402 -29.90 10.85 -31.34
CA ASP A 402 -28.87 9.89 -30.91
C ASP A 402 -28.44 10.14 -29.48
N VAL A 403 -28.31 11.40 -29.06
CA VAL A 403 -28.00 11.79 -27.70
C VAL A 403 -29.06 11.32 -26.72
N ASN A 404 -30.34 11.47 -27.07
CA ASN A 404 -31.45 11.04 -26.23
C ASN A 404 -31.54 9.51 -26.12
N GLU A 405 -31.27 8.79 -27.20
CA GLU A 405 -31.22 7.33 -27.21
C GLU A 405 -30.04 6.78 -26.41
N MET A 406 -28.85 7.33 -26.63
CA MET A 406 -27.62 6.89 -25.94
C MET A 406 -27.58 7.29 -24.45
N LEU A 407 -28.32 8.31 -24.05
CA LEU A 407 -28.27 8.79 -22.65
C LEU A 407 -28.63 7.70 -21.65
N ASP A 408 -29.64 6.89 -21.98
CA ASP A 408 -30.16 5.81 -21.14
C ASP A 408 -29.72 4.41 -21.64
N ASP A 409 -28.85 4.32 -22.66
CA ASP A 409 -28.29 3.05 -23.15
C ASP A 409 -27.21 2.52 -22.19
N PRO A 410 -27.46 1.41 -21.47
CA PRO A 410 -26.51 0.85 -20.52
C PRO A 410 -25.25 0.31 -21.18
N LYS A 411 -25.34 -0.15 -22.45
CA LYS A 411 -24.21 -0.68 -23.18
C LYS A 411 -23.23 0.45 -23.57
N ALA A 412 -23.72 1.47 -24.24
CA ALA A 412 -22.91 2.62 -24.67
C ALA A 412 -22.25 3.32 -23.46
N ARG A 413 -22.99 3.41 -22.36
CA ARG A 413 -22.47 3.94 -21.10
C ARG A 413 -21.36 3.08 -20.50
N THR A 414 -21.50 1.76 -20.52
CA THR A 414 -20.48 0.85 -20.02
C THR A 414 -19.21 0.86 -20.87
N GLU A 415 -19.37 0.95 -22.20
CA GLU A 415 -18.24 1.14 -23.14
C GLU A 415 -17.47 2.42 -22.83
N PHE A 416 -18.17 3.53 -22.63
CA PHE A 416 -17.57 4.79 -22.24
C PHE A 416 -16.80 4.67 -20.90
N GLU A 417 -17.40 4.05 -19.90
CA GLU A 417 -16.80 3.87 -18.59
C GLU A 417 -15.56 2.99 -18.64
N LEU A 418 -15.61 1.89 -19.40
CA LEU A 418 -14.47 0.99 -19.61
C LEU A 418 -13.31 1.71 -20.32
N ASN A 419 -13.58 2.51 -21.34
CA ASN A 419 -12.58 3.32 -22.03
C ASN A 419 -11.89 4.31 -21.08
N ASN A 420 -12.64 4.96 -20.19
CA ASN A 420 -12.08 5.85 -19.17
C ASN A 420 -11.23 5.10 -18.13
N MET A 421 -11.66 3.91 -17.72
CA MET A 421 -10.86 3.03 -16.86
C MET A 421 -9.53 2.66 -17.50
N ILE A 422 -9.53 2.24 -18.76
CA ILE A 422 -8.32 1.90 -19.54
C ILE A 422 -7.38 3.08 -19.65
N GLN A 423 -7.90 4.28 -19.95
CA GLN A 423 -7.06 5.48 -20.02
C GLN A 423 -6.43 5.81 -18.66
N SER A 424 -7.17 5.67 -17.57
CA SER A 424 -6.65 5.87 -16.22
C SER A 424 -5.60 4.82 -15.86
N ALA A 425 -5.84 3.59 -16.23
CA ALA A 425 -4.89 2.51 -16.09
C ALA A 425 -3.60 2.78 -16.86
N ASN A 426 -3.68 3.23 -18.11
CA ASN A 426 -2.52 3.63 -18.90
C ASN A 426 -1.74 4.79 -18.29
N ARG A 427 -2.41 5.75 -17.64
CA ARG A 427 -1.74 6.84 -16.90
C ARG A 427 -0.98 6.33 -15.68
N MET A 428 -1.48 5.31 -14.99
CA MET A 428 -0.75 4.65 -13.89
C MET A 428 0.53 3.99 -14.37
N THR A 429 0.61 3.61 -15.64
CA THR A 429 1.73 2.87 -16.21
C THR A 429 2.75 3.75 -16.92
N SER A 430 2.40 5.00 -17.26
CA SER A 430 3.29 5.86 -18.03
C SER A 430 4.58 6.16 -17.27
N GLY A 431 5.71 5.71 -17.82
CA GLY A 431 7.05 6.00 -17.34
C GLY A 431 7.64 4.98 -16.36
N THR A 432 7.04 3.83 -16.14
CA THR A 432 7.63 2.68 -15.44
C THR A 432 7.52 1.40 -16.26
N ILE A 433 8.44 0.51 -15.99
CA ILE A 433 8.60 -0.78 -16.66
C ILE A 433 7.57 -1.79 -16.15
N THR A 434 7.24 -1.72 -14.86
CA THR A 434 6.14 -2.46 -14.25
C THR A 434 4.83 -1.83 -14.70
N THR A 435 4.49 -2.11 -15.91
CA THR A 435 3.32 -1.63 -16.58
C THR A 435 2.09 -2.38 -16.11
N PHE A 436 0.97 -1.77 -16.31
CA PHE A 436 -0.35 -2.35 -16.29
C PHE A 436 -0.42 -3.51 -17.31
N VAL A 437 0.12 -4.64 -16.95
CA VAL A 437 0.02 -5.86 -17.73
C VAL A 437 -0.80 -6.83 -16.93
N PRO A 438 -1.77 -7.51 -17.54
CA PRO A 438 -2.44 -8.66 -16.94
C PRO A 438 -1.39 -9.64 -16.41
N ILE A 439 -1.73 -10.39 -15.40
CA ILE A 439 -0.78 -11.34 -14.80
C ILE A 439 -0.63 -12.53 -15.74
N PHE A 440 0.56 -12.66 -16.32
CA PHE A 440 0.89 -13.82 -17.17
C PHE A 440 1.72 -14.86 -16.41
N HIS A 441 2.57 -14.38 -15.48
CA HIS A 441 3.54 -15.27 -14.83
C HIS A 441 3.90 -14.71 -13.45
N ALA A 442 4.04 -15.58 -12.44
CA ALA A 442 4.43 -15.17 -11.10
C ALA A 442 5.80 -14.50 -11.04
N GLY A 443 6.73 -14.84 -11.92
CA GLY A 443 8.02 -14.17 -12.04
C GLY A 443 7.94 -12.69 -12.42
N GLU A 444 6.80 -12.21 -12.93
CA GLU A 444 6.53 -10.78 -13.13
C GLU A 444 6.11 -10.08 -11.83
N VAL A 445 5.64 -10.86 -10.87
CA VAL A 445 5.31 -10.42 -9.53
C VAL A 445 6.52 -10.66 -8.65
N ILE A 446 7.25 -9.60 -8.32
CA ILE A 446 8.51 -9.65 -7.54
C ILE A 446 8.31 -10.24 -6.12
N ARG A 447 7.05 -10.36 -5.68
CA ARG A 447 6.65 -10.88 -4.37
C ARG A 447 5.57 -11.94 -4.55
N PRO A 448 5.38 -12.85 -3.58
CA PRO A 448 4.27 -13.81 -3.62
C PRO A 448 2.91 -13.11 -3.84
N LEU A 449 2.06 -13.66 -4.68
CA LEU A 449 0.78 -13.05 -5.06
C LEU A 449 -0.10 -12.74 -3.85
N ASP A 450 -0.15 -13.64 -2.89
CA ASP A 450 -0.95 -13.46 -1.68
C ASP A 450 -0.48 -12.27 -0.82
N SER A 451 0.82 -11.97 -0.80
CA SER A 451 1.37 -10.81 -0.09
C SER A 451 1.09 -9.48 -0.79
N THR A 452 0.76 -9.52 -2.07
CA THR A 452 0.48 -8.33 -2.91
C THR A 452 -1.01 -8.11 -3.16
N LEU A 453 -1.86 -9.09 -2.83
CA LEU A 453 -3.31 -8.99 -3.02
C LEU A 453 -3.92 -7.89 -2.16
N VAL A 454 -4.59 -6.97 -2.81
CA VAL A 454 -5.40 -5.94 -2.17
C VAL A 454 -6.83 -6.42 -2.05
N THR A 455 -7.23 -6.81 -0.86
CA THR A 455 -8.63 -7.14 -0.57
C THR A 455 -9.41 -5.89 -0.18
N PRO A 456 -10.75 -5.91 -0.24
CA PRO A 456 -11.57 -4.83 0.30
C PRO A 456 -11.24 -4.49 1.75
N LYS A 457 -10.98 -5.50 2.58
CA LYS A 457 -10.54 -5.30 3.97
C LYS A 457 -9.22 -4.56 4.03
N THR A 458 -8.20 -5.00 3.26
CA THR A 458 -6.90 -4.33 3.23
C THR A 458 -7.04 -2.85 2.85
N ALA A 459 -7.82 -2.55 1.82
CA ALA A 459 -8.03 -1.17 1.38
C ALA A 459 -8.79 -0.34 2.45
N LYS A 460 -9.80 -0.91 3.11
CA LYS A 460 -10.51 -0.27 4.23
C LYS A 460 -9.57 0.03 5.40
N ASP A 461 -8.76 -0.93 5.80
CA ASP A 461 -7.84 -0.79 6.92
C ASP A 461 -6.79 0.30 6.64
N GLN A 462 -6.25 0.35 5.42
CA GLN A 462 -5.33 1.41 5.00
C GLN A 462 -6.00 2.79 4.95
N MET A 463 -7.23 2.87 4.45
CA MET A 463 -8.01 4.11 4.49
C MET A 463 -8.28 4.58 5.92
N ALA A 464 -8.69 3.66 6.79
CA ALA A 464 -8.95 3.93 8.20
C ALA A 464 -7.69 4.42 8.93
N ALA A 465 -6.52 3.86 8.62
CA ALA A 465 -5.26 4.33 9.16
C ALA A 465 -4.95 5.78 8.79
N VAL A 466 -5.27 6.21 7.56
CA VAL A 466 -5.11 7.61 7.14
C VAL A 466 -6.12 8.52 7.86
N THR A 467 -7.39 8.11 7.91
CA THR A 467 -8.44 8.93 8.54
C THR A 467 -8.31 9.02 10.06
N ALA A 468 -7.69 8.04 10.71
CA ALA A 468 -7.32 8.14 12.12
C ALA A 468 -6.34 9.30 12.39
N ILE A 469 -5.55 9.68 11.39
CA ILE A 469 -4.59 10.79 11.47
C ILE A 469 -5.21 12.08 10.94
N ASP A 470 -5.65 12.10 9.67
CA ASP A 470 -6.38 13.22 9.05
C ASP A 470 -7.89 12.88 9.04
N PHE A 471 -8.57 13.12 10.15
CA PHE A 471 -9.99 12.78 10.29
C PHE A 471 -10.90 13.48 9.27
N GLY A 472 -10.50 14.65 8.81
CA GLY A 472 -11.24 15.43 7.82
C GLY A 472 -11.01 15.01 6.37
N CYS A 473 -10.21 13.95 6.10
CA CYS A 473 -9.78 13.58 4.74
C CYS A 473 -10.94 13.46 3.74
N PHE A 474 -12.04 12.84 4.14
CA PHE A 474 -13.21 12.61 3.30
C PHE A 474 -14.41 13.49 3.64
N TYR A 475 -14.20 14.54 4.44
CA TYR A 475 -15.27 15.47 4.78
C TYR A 475 -15.28 16.67 3.85
N ARG A 476 -16.51 17.09 3.51
CA ARG A 476 -16.78 18.25 2.69
C ARG A 476 -17.71 19.21 3.43
N GLU A 477 -17.31 20.48 3.50
CA GLU A 477 -18.21 21.53 3.97
C GLU A 477 -19.34 21.76 2.95
N THR A 478 -20.56 21.80 3.43
CA THR A 478 -21.74 22.16 2.65
C THR A 478 -22.64 23.13 3.43
N VAL A 479 -23.60 23.73 2.76
CA VAL A 479 -24.47 24.76 3.33
C VAL A 479 -25.93 24.35 3.13
N THR A 480 -26.71 24.44 4.19
CA THR A 480 -28.16 24.32 4.18
C THR A 480 -28.81 25.55 4.82
N SER A 481 -30.13 25.67 4.76
CA SER A 481 -30.88 26.75 5.40
C SER A 481 -32.10 26.17 6.12
N TYR A 482 -32.37 26.75 7.28
CA TYR A 482 -33.54 26.43 8.11
C TYR A 482 -34.33 27.71 8.42
N PRO A 483 -35.19 28.17 7.51
CA PRO A 483 -35.99 29.39 7.70
C PRO A 483 -36.85 29.35 8.97
N GLU A 484 -37.35 28.15 9.31
CA GLU A 484 -38.14 27.89 10.51
C GLU A 484 -37.42 28.21 11.82
N PHE A 485 -36.09 28.04 11.82
CA PHE A 485 -35.22 28.37 12.96
C PHE A 485 -34.55 29.74 12.81
N LYS A 486 -34.90 30.52 11.79
CA LYS A 486 -34.24 31.79 11.41
C LYS A 486 -32.79 31.64 11.10
N MET A 487 -32.38 30.52 10.51
CA MET A 487 -31.02 30.25 10.05
C MET A 487 -30.98 30.27 8.52
N ASN A 488 -30.50 31.37 7.95
CA ASN A 488 -30.41 31.53 6.49
C ASN A 488 -29.26 30.71 5.88
N GLN A 489 -28.22 30.45 6.66
CA GLN A 489 -27.08 29.64 6.25
C GLN A 489 -26.56 28.87 7.46
N PHE A 490 -26.57 27.55 7.35
CA PHE A 490 -25.93 26.66 8.30
C PHE A 490 -24.87 25.85 7.55
N ARG A 491 -23.61 25.95 8.00
CA ARG A 491 -22.50 25.19 7.44
C ARG A 491 -22.28 23.93 8.24
N TYR A 492 -22.15 22.82 7.55
CA TYR A 492 -21.86 21.54 8.17
C TYR A 492 -20.96 20.68 7.30
N ASN A 493 -20.31 19.71 7.90
CA ASN A 493 -19.43 18.79 7.20
C ASN A 493 -20.14 17.47 6.96
N VAL A 494 -20.09 16.99 5.73
CA VAL A 494 -20.64 15.71 5.31
C VAL A 494 -19.53 14.82 4.81
N GLU A 495 -19.56 13.56 5.20
CA GLU A 495 -18.61 12.57 4.73
C GLU A 495 -18.91 12.14 3.29
N VAL A 496 -17.90 12.17 2.43
CA VAL A 496 -17.98 11.75 1.02
C VAL A 496 -16.90 10.72 0.77
N LEU A 497 -17.20 9.46 1.06
CA LEU A 497 -16.25 8.36 0.88
C LEU A 497 -16.09 8.00 -0.61
N PRO A 498 -14.86 7.88 -1.12
CA PRO A 498 -14.63 7.52 -2.51
C PRO A 498 -14.95 6.06 -2.80
N TYR A 499 -15.12 5.74 -4.08
CA TYR A 499 -15.03 4.38 -4.58
C TYR A 499 -13.56 3.99 -4.78
N ILE A 500 -13.24 2.74 -4.52
CA ILE A 500 -11.94 2.14 -4.86
C ILE A 500 -12.20 1.06 -5.90
N ILE A 501 -11.62 1.21 -7.08
CA ILE A 501 -11.73 0.27 -8.19
C ILE A 501 -10.40 -0.49 -8.29
N LEU A 502 -10.47 -1.80 -8.08
CA LEU A 502 -9.34 -2.71 -8.17
C LEU A 502 -9.25 -3.23 -9.59
N MET A 503 -8.19 -2.82 -10.28
CA MET A 503 -7.96 -3.19 -11.67
C MET A 503 -7.33 -4.59 -11.76
N PRO A 504 -7.70 -5.40 -12.77
CA PRO A 504 -7.22 -6.77 -12.93
C PRO A 504 -5.78 -6.83 -13.43
N ASN A 505 -4.84 -6.37 -12.60
CA ASN A 505 -3.42 -6.30 -12.95
C ASN A 505 -2.52 -6.31 -11.72
N ALA A 506 -1.21 -6.44 -11.98
CA ALA A 506 -0.15 -6.17 -11.01
C ALA A 506 0.48 -4.79 -11.29
N GLY A 507 0.80 -4.03 -10.24
CA GLY A 507 1.42 -2.72 -10.39
C GLY A 507 1.79 -2.05 -9.08
N SER A 508 2.49 -0.93 -9.18
CA SER A 508 2.99 -0.16 -8.02
C SER A 508 2.45 1.27 -7.96
N ARG A 509 1.51 1.61 -8.81
CA ARG A 509 0.96 2.96 -8.88
C ARG A 509 -0.54 2.97 -8.67
N VAL A 510 -0.97 4.10 -8.13
CA VAL A 510 -2.36 4.40 -7.84
C VAL A 510 -2.72 5.75 -8.46
N GLN A 511 -3.99 5.93 -8.78
CA GLN A 511 -4.46 7.18 -9.37
C GLN A 511 -5.88 7.49 -8.93
N MET A 512 -6.14 8.75 -8.68
CA MET A 512 -7.50 9.25 -8.65
C MET A 512 -7.99 9.42 -10.09
N TRP A 513 -9.00 8.66 -10.48
CA TRP A 513 -9.48 8.63 -11.85
C TRP A 513 -10.39 9.80 -12.16
N GLN A 514 -11.40 10.01 -11.31
CA GLN A 514 -12.38 11.07 -11.55
C GLN A 514 -12.11 12.26 -10.66
N GLU A 515 -12.00 13.42 -11.26
CA GLU A 515 -11.99 14.70 -10.55
C GLU A 515 -13.39 14.96 -9.97
N ILE A 516 -13.44 15.54 -8.77
CA ILE A 516 -14.69 15.86 -8.10
C ILE A 516 -15.13 17.22 -8.62
N GLU A 517 -16.24 17.32 -9.31
CA GLU A 517 -16.70 18.58 -9.91
C GLU A 517 -17.89 19.23 -9.17
N GLY A 518 -17.76 20.54 -8.88
CA GLY A 518 -18.82 21.47 -8.51
C GLY A 518 -19.27 21.49 -7.05
N ARG A 519 -19.54 22.69 -6.52
CA ARG A 519 -19.93 22.95 -5.12
C ARG A 519 -21.22 22.26 -4.68
N LYS A 520 -22.10 21.95 -5.61
CA LYS A 520 -23.44 21.35 -5.34
C LYS A 520 -23.48 19.84 -5.47
N ARG A 521 -22.36 19.20 -5.81
CA ARG A 521 -22.32 17.77 -6.14
C ARG A 521 -21.75 16.96 -5.00
N THR A 522 -22.46 15.94 -4.63
CA THR A 522 -22.04 14.89 -3.69
C THR A 522 -21.31 13.76 -4.39
N THR A 523 -20.71 14.04 -5.55
CA THR A 523 -20.03 13.02 -6.36
C THR A 523 -18.88 12.42 -5.56
N ARG A 524 -18.90 11.11 -5.41
CA ARG A 524 -17.83 10.35 -4.79
C ARG A 524 -16.68 10.23 -5.78
N GLY A 525 -15.48 10.58 -5.40
CA GLY A 525 -14.31 10.36 -6.22
C GLY A 525 -14.09 8.88 -6.51
N ARG A 526 -13.39 8.56 -7.59
CA ARG A 526 -13.02 7.21 -7.98
C ARG A 526 -11.51 7.04 -7.86
N MET A 527 -11.07 6.18 -6.96
CA MET A 527 -9.69 5.80 -6.77
C MET A 527 -9.43 4.49 -7.50
N VAL A 528 -8.35 4.42 -8.26
CA VAL A 528 -7.98 3.23 -9.03
C VAL A 528 -6.65 2.69 -8.55
N MET A 529 -6.59 1.40 -8.31
CA MET A 529 -5.35 0.72 -7.91
C MET A 529 -5.31 -0.70 -8.48
N PRO A 530 -4.11 -1.27 -8.66
CA PRO A 530 -3.96 -2.67 -9.05
C PRO A 530 -4.50 -3.60 -7.96
N ILE A 531 -5.11 -4.71 -8.36
CA ILE A 531 -5.53 -5.75 -7.41
C ILE A 531 -4.33 -6.44 -6.75
N PHE A 532 -3.18 -6.51 -7.46
CA PHE A 532 -1.91 -6.94 -6.90
C PHE A 532 -0.96 -5.75 -6.81
N PHE A 533 -0.77 -5.28 -5.60
CA PHE A 533 0.05 -4.08 -5.36
C PHE A 533 1.49 -4.44 -4.99
N MET A 534 2.43 -4.02 -5.82
CA MET A 534 3.84 -4.47 -5.81
C MET A 534 4.76 -3.63 -4.93
N ASP A 535 4.25 -2.56 -4.30
CA ASP A 535 5.06 -1.61 -3.52
C ASP A 535 4.41 -1.35 -2.15
N ASP A 536 4.74 -0.25 -1.53
CA ASP A 536 4.23 0.19 -0.25
C ASP A 536 2.76 0.64 -0.35
N ILE A 537 1.85 -0.23 0.03
CA ILE A 537 0.40 0.03 -0.02
C ILE A 537 -0.02 1.15 0.93
N GLU A 538 0.65 1.31 2.07
CA GLU A 538 0.40 2.42 3.00
C GLU A 538 0.71 3.75 2.31
N ALA A 539 1.90 3.87 1.70
CA ALA A 539 2.26 5.06 0.93
C ALA A 539 1.31 5.33 -0.23
N ALA A 540 0.87 4.27 -0.92
CA ALA A 540 -0.10 4.37 -2.00
C ALA A 540 -1.45 4.91 -1.53
N MET A 541 -1.98 4.40 -0.42
CA MET A 541 -3.25 4.88 0.14
C MET A 541 -3.14 6.32 0.63
N ILE A 542 -2.04 6.68 1.31
CA ILE A 542 -1.81 8.07 1.70
C ILE A 542 -1.75 8.99 0.47
N ASN A 543 -1.11 8.55 -0.61
CA ASN A 543 -1.08 9.28 -1.87
C ASN A 543 -2.48 9.48 -2.47
N LEU A 544 -3.31 8.44 -2.49
CA LEU A 544 -4.70 8.53 -2.97
C LEU A 544 -5.52 9.50 -2.11
N CYS A 545 -5.41 9.39 -0.79
CA CYS A 545 -6.09 10.30 0.15
C CYS A 545 -5.64 11.76 -0.05
N GLY A 546 -4.34 11.99 -0.24
CA GLY A 546 -3.81 13.32 -0.54
C GLY A 546 -4.32 13.88 -1.87
N GLN A 547 -4.36 13.07 -2.93
CA GLN A 547 -4.96 13.48 -4.20
C GLN A 547 -6.44 13.82 -4.04
N PHE A 548 -7.19 12.98 -3.34
CA PHE A 548 -8.61 13.22 -3.05
C PHE A 548 -8.82 14.52 -2.29
N ARG A 549 -8.02 14.76 -1.25
CA ARG A 549 -8.06 15.99 -0.43
C ARG A 549 -7.86 17.24 -1.28
N TRP A 550 -6.87 17.20 -2.18
CA TRP A 550 -6.57 18.29 -3.09
C TRP A 550 -7.72 18.54 -4.07
N GLU A 551 -8.19 17.49 -4.76
CA GLU A 551 -9.24 17.62 -5.76
C GLU A 551 -10.58 18.01 -5.13
N MET A 552 -10.91 17.53 -3.94
CA MET A 552 -12.09 17.95 -3.19
C MET A 552 -12.04 19.46 -2.92
N CYS A 553 -10.92 19.97 -2.40
CA CYS A 553 -10.74 21.39 -2.14
C CYS A 553 -10.83 22.22 -3.43
N LYS A 554 -10.10 21.81 -4.48
CA LYS A 554 -10.10 22.47 -5.79
C LYS A 554 -11.51 22.57 -6.37
N THR A 555 -12.28 21.50 -6.26
CA THR A 555 -13.64 21.43 -6.79
C THR A 555 -14.62 22.31 -6.03
N ILE A 556 -14.50 22.35 -4.70
CA ILE A 556 -15.33 23.23 -3.84
C ILE A 556 -15.05 24.69 -4.18
N GLN A 557 -13.80 25.06 -4.39
CA GLN A 557 -13.38 26.42 -4.74
C GLN A 557 -13.69 26.79 -6.19
N GLY A 558 -13.81 25.79 -7.08
CA GLY A 558 -14.09 26.01 -8.51
C GLY A 558 -13.05 26.93 -9.16
N VAL A 559 -13.49 28.00 -9.81
CA VAL A 559 -12.59 28.94 -10.52
C VAL A 559 -11.62 29.70 -9.59
N HIS A 560 -11.93 29.77 -8.29
CA HIS A 560 -11.12 30.45 -7.27
C HIS A 560 -10.15 29.50 -6.53
N TRP A 561 -9.96 28.30 -7.02
CA TRP A 561 -9.16 27.25 -6.35
C TRP A 561 -7.71 27.67 -6.03
N ASN A 562 -7.15 28.61 -6.76
CA ASN A 562 -5.81 29.18 -6.56
C ASN A 562 -5.81 30.65 -6.20
N ASP A 563 -6.97 31.23 -5.85
CA ASP A 563 -7.10 32.64 -5.48
C ASP A 563 -6.80 32.81 -3.99
N VAL A 564 -5.72 33.52 -3.67
CA VAL A 564 -5.31 33.78 -2.27
C VAL A 564 -6.27 34.72 -1.50
N THR A 565 -7.16 35.42 -2.20
CA THR A 565 -8.20 36.23 -1.55
C THR A 565 -9.33 35.36 -0.95
N ASP A 566 -9.45 34.09 -1.41
CA ASP A 566 -10.34 33.10 -0.83
C ASP A 566 -9.47 31.94 -0.25
N PRO A 567 -8.98 32.06 1.02
CA PRO A 567 -8.00 31.17 1.59
C PRO A 567 -8.53 29.74 1.67
N SER A 568 -7.81 28.81 1.01
CA SER A 568 -8.12 27.39 0.97
C SER A 568 -6.81 26.59 0.93
N LEU A 569 -6.90 25.27 1.13
CA LEU A 569 -5.74 24.39 0.98
C LEU A 569 -5.04 24.60 -0.36
N THR A 570 -5.79 24.60 -1.44
CA THR A 570 -5.23 24.68 -2.78
C THR A 570 -4.68 26.04 -3.11
N SER A 571 -5.34 27.14 -2.66
CA SER A 571 -4.86 28.49 -2.93
C SER A 571 -3.61 28.83 -2.13
N GLU A 572 -3.61 28.62 -0.81
CA GLU A 572 -2.45 28.91 0.06
C GLU A 572 -1.24 28.03 -0.29
N TYR A 573 -1.47 26.75 -0.57
CA TYR A 573 -0.38 25.84 -0.91
C TYR A 573 0.22 26.16 -2.30
N SER A 574 -0.61 26.55 -3.28
CA SER A 574 -0.12 26.98 -4.58
C SER A 574 0.66 28.29 -4.49
N ASP A 575 0.20 29.26 -3.68
CA ASP A 575 0.91 30.50 -3.41
C ASP A 575 2.27 30.25 -2.76
N TYR A 576 2.31 29.42 -1.72
CA TYR A 576 3.54 28.99 -1.09
C TYR A 576 4.56 28.43 -2.08
N LEU A 577 4.13 27.56 -3.00
CA LEU A 577 4.99 26.96 -4.01
C LEU A 577 5.37 27.96 -5.12
N GLN A 578 4.53 28.92 -5.43
CA GLN A 578 4.82 29.97 -6.42
C GLN A 578 5.85 30.96 -5.90
N PHE A 579 5.73 31.34 -4.62
CA PHE A 579 6.55 32.40 -4.02
C PHE A 579 7.61 31.91 -3.03
N TYR A 580 7.92 30.60 -3.00
CA TYR A 580 8.90 30.02 -2.06
C TYR A 580 10.26 30.73 -2.07
N LYS A 581 10.71 31.26 -3.22
CA LYS A 581 11.98 31.96 -3.36
C LYS A 581 12.00 33.28 -2.56
N LYS A 582 10.85 33.95 -2.44
CA LYS A 582 10.67 35.23 -1.76
C LYS A 582 10.28 35.07 -0.30
N ASN A 583 9.93 33.87 0.14
CA ASN A 583 9.49 33.63 1.50
C ASN A 583 10.69 33.66 2.47
N HIS A 584 10.71 34.65 3.37
CA HIS A 584 11.79 34.88 4.33
C HIS A 584 11.85 33.84 5.46
N GLU A 585 10.76 33.11 5.71
CA GLU A 585 10.71 32.05 6.72
C GLU A 585 11.43 30.76 6.26
N LEU A 586 11.74 30.66 4.96
CA LEU A 586 12.41 29.49 4.40
C LEU A 586 13.93 29.69 4.32
N SER A 587 14.67 28.75 4.88
CA SER A 587 16.14 28.71 4.73
C SER A 587 16.55 28.45 3.27
N PRO A 588 17.78 28.83 2.87
CA PRO A 588 18.29 28.52 1.53
C PRO A 588 18.20 27.03 1.17
N ASP A 589 18.55 26.15 2.11
CA ASP A 589 18.46 24.68 1.92
C ASP A 589 17.02 24.20 1.72
N THR A 590 16.07 24.80 2.44
CA THR A 590 14.64 24.51 2.28
C THR A 590 14.14 24.95 0.91
N ARG A 591 14.55 26.13 0.44
CA ARG A 591 14.19 26.59 -0.91
C ARG A 591 14.73 25.68 -2.01
N GLU A 592 15.94 25.17 -1.86
CA GLU A 592 16.52 24.22 -2.82
C GLU A 592 15.78 22.87 -2.79
N LYS A 593 15.36 22.40 -1.61
CA LYS A 593 14.52 21.19 -1.50
C LYS A 593 13.17 21.37 -2.21
N ILE A 594 12.51 22.51 -2.02
CA ILE A 594 11.21 22.81 -2.69
C ILE A 594 11.40 22.87 -4.20
N LYS A 595 12.48 23.52 -4.68
CA LYS A 595 12.82 23.54 -6.10
C LYS A 595 12.97 22.12 -6.68
N ASN A 596 13.68 21.25 -5.99
CA ASN A 596 13.87 19.86 -6.40
C ASN A 596 12.56 19.06 -6.37
N GLN A 597 11.69 19.29 -5.38
CA GLN A 597 10.33 18.71 -5.34
C GLN A 597 9.48 19.17 -6.52
N LEU A 598 9.48 20.49 -6.83
CA LEU A 598 8.76 21.04 -7.98
C LEU A 598 9.26 20.44 -9.30
N GLN A 599 10.58 20.31 -9.48
CA GLN A 599 11.16 19.69 -10.68
C GLN A 599 10.72 18.23 -10.83
N LYS A 600 10.79 17.44 -9.74
CA LYS A 600 10.32 16.04 -9.72
C LYS A 600 8.83 15.92 -10.01
N ALA A 601 8.03 16.86 -9.50
CA ALA A 601 6.59 16.92 -9.72
C ALA A 601 6.22 17.61 -11.07
N ARG A 602 7.18 17.94 -11.94
CA ARG A 602 6.97 18.66 -13.20
C ARG A 602 6.18 19.97 -13.00
N ASN A 603 6.53 20.73 -11.96
CA ASN A 603 5.86 21.96 -11.53
C ASN A 603 4.37 21.80 -11.17
N ASN A 604 3.93 20.60 -10.83
CA ASN A 604 2.56 20.34 -10.42
C ASN A 604 2.43 20.51 -8.89
N SER A 605 1.68 21.54 -8.45
CA SER A 605 1.46 21.83 -7.03
C SER A 605 0.80 20.67 -6.29
N ARG A 606 -0.17 19.98 -6.88
CA ARG A 606 -0.78 18.77 -6.33
C ARG A 606 0.26 17.69 -6.06
N GLY A 607 1.19 17.48 -7.00
CA GLY A 607 2.24 16.48 -6.84
C GLY A 607 3.17 16.75 -5.66
N VAL A 608 3.53 18.04 -5.43
CA VAL A 608 4.33 18.45 -4.27
C VAL A 608 3.52 18.31 -2.97
N PHE A 609 2.27 18.77 -2.97
CA PHE A 609 1.37 18.62 -1.83
C PHE A 609 1.24 17.15 -1.40
N VAL A 610 1.03 16.24 -2.33
CA VAL A 610 0.87 14.81 -2.03
C VAL A 610 2.15 14.21 -1.42
N GLN A 611 3.33 14.64 -1.86
CA GLN A 611 4.61 14.22 -1.25
C GLN A 611 4.74 14.74 0.19
N ASP A 612 4.39 15.99 0.42
CA ASP A 612 4.42 16.58 1.76
C ASP A 612 3.31 15.98 2.66
N TYR A 613 2.14 15.68 2.09
CA TYR A 613 1.06 14.98 2.80
C TYR A 613 1.47 13.56 3.21
N LEU A 614 2.19 12.83 2.35
CA LEU A 614 2.78 11.53 2.72
C LEU A 614 3.72 11.67 3.93
N SER A 615 4.59 12.68 3.91
CA SER A 615 5.50 12.95 5.03
C SER A 615 4.74 13.38 6.28
N TYR A 616 3.66 14.13 6.13
CA TYR A 616 2.80 14.58 7.22
C TYR A 616 2.10 13.42 7.93
N ILE A 617 1.43 12.56 7.16
CA ILE A 617 0.73 11.41 7.70
C ILE A 617 1.70 10.38 8.30
N ARG A 618 2.81 10.08 7.63
CA ARG A 618 3.69 8.97 8.00
C ARG A 618 4.70 9.32 9.10
N ASN A 619 5.17 10.56 9.12
CA ASN A 619 6.27 10.98 10.00
C ASN A 619 5.82 12.03 11.03
N GLU A 620 5.22 13.14 10.57
CA GLU A 620 4.88 14.25 11.45
C GLU A 620 3.83 13.85 12.50
N SER A 621 2.88 12.99 12.15
CA SER A 621 1.90 12.43 13.10
C SER A 621 2.54 11.63 14.25
N LYS A 622 3.77 11.15 14.06
CA LYS A 622 4.58 10.43 15.06
C LYS A 622 5.61 11.34 15.74
N GLY A 623 5.53 12.65 15.55
CA GLY A 623 6.48 13.62 16.12
C GLY A 623 7.83 13.71 15.41
N GLN A 624 7.99 13.06 14.25
CA GLN A 624 9.21 13.11 13.44
C GLN A 624 9.17 14.29 12.48
N SER A 625 9.91 15.36 12.78
CA SER A 625 9.96 16.56 11.95
C SER A 625 10.63 16.31 10.59
N LYS A 626 9.86 16.30 9.53
CA LYS A 626 10.31 16.15 8.13
C LYS A 626 9.94 17.34 7.27
N LEU A 627 8.87 18.04 7.60
CA LEU A 627 8.39 19.21 6.87
C LEU A 627 9.04 20.48 7.38
N ASN A 628 9.15 21.48 6.51
CA ASN A 628 9.47 22.82 6.95
C ASN A 628 8.26 23.43 7.69
N ARG A 629 8.52 24.50 8.45
CA ARG A 629 7.50 25.13 9.31
C ARG A 629 6.27 25.58 8.52
N VAL A 630 6.46 26.21 7.36
CA VAL A 630 5.37 26.78 6.56
C VAL A 630 4.45 25.69 6.02
N ALA A 631 5.04 24.64 5.43
CA ALA A 631 4.28 23.48 4.94
C ALA A 631 3.54 22.76 6.08
N ARG A 632 4.21 22.61 7.25
CA ARG A 632 3.60 21.99 8.44
C ARG A 632 2.40 22.78 8.94
N GLU A 633 2.50 24.10 9.02
CA GLU A 633 1.41 24.95 9.46
C GLU A 633 0.20 24.87 8.53
N MET A 634 0.43 24.90 7.21
CA MET A 634 -0.65 24.76 6.22
C MET A 634 -1.30 23.37 6.28
N LEU A 635 -0.48 22.32 6.36
CA LEU A 635 -1.02 20.95 6.46
C LEU A 635 -1.82 20.75 7.75
N PHE A 636 -1.35 21.23 8.88
CA PHE A 636 -2.12 21.16 10.12
C PHE A 636 -3.42 21.99 10.05
N LYS A 637 -3.38 23.16 9.42
CA LYS A 637 -4.56 24.02 9.26
C LYS A 637 -5.69 23.33 8.48
N TYR A 638 -5.34 22.63 7.40
CA TYR A 638 -6.31 22.05 6.49
C TYR A 638 -6.51 20.53 6.63
N CYS A 639 -5.51 19.83 7.15
CA CYS A 639 -5.50 18.39 7.37
C CYS A 639 -5.25 18.10 8.86
N THR A 640 -6.12 18.67 9.71
CA THR A 640 -5.96 18.61 11.17
C THR A 640 -5.89 17.18 11.68
N PHE A 641 -4.95 16.93 12.58
CA PHE A 641 -4.83 15.61 13.22
C PHE A 641 -6.08 15.22 14.01
N GLY A 642 -6.43 13.95 13.98
CA GLY A 642 -7.47 13.36 14.82
C GLY A 642 -7.17 13.57 16.32
N LYS A 643 -8.19 13.49 17.13
CA LYS A 643 -8.16 13.82 18.58
C LYS A 643 -7.04 13.10 19.34
N ASN A 644 -6.85 11.80 19.06
CA ASN A 644 -5.82 11.00 19.73
C ASN A 644 -4.40 11.49 19.39
N ILE A 645 -4.17 11.83 18.11
CA ILE A 645 -2.88 12.35 17.66
C ILE A 645 -2.65 13.75 18.24
N ARG A 646 -3.67 14.63 18.26
CA ARG A 646 -3.55 15.94 18.89
C ARG A 646 -3.18 15.83 20.37
N ALA A 647 -3.82 14.91 21.10
CA ALA A 647 -3.51 14.67 22.50
C ALA A 647 -2.05 14.22 22.71
N SER A 648 -1.55 13.29 21.88
CA SER A 648 -0.15 12.82 21.95
C SER A 648 0.85 13.91 21.56
N MET A 649 0.47 14.84 20.69
CA MET A 649 1.33 15.90 20.16
C MET A 649 1.21 17.24 20.95
N ALA A 650 0.35 17.30 21.96
CA ALA A 650 0.06 18.54 22.70
C ALA A 650 1.30 19.16 23.38
N GLN A 651 2.29 18.34 23.75
CA GLN A 651 3.56 18.81 24.33
C GLN A 651 4.69 18.96 23.31
N ASN A 652 4.43 18.65 22.01
CA ASN A 652 5.45 18.81 20.99
C ASN A 652 5.60 20.31 20.63
N PRO A 653 6.79 20.92 20.84
CA PRO A 653 6.99 22.35 20.61
C PRO A 653 6.65 22.84 19.20
N GLN A 654 6.68 21.94 18.21
CA GLN A 654 6.39 22.25 16.82
C GLN A 654 4.88 22.29 16.52
N TYR A 655 4.06 21.62 17.32
CA TYR A 655 2.63 21.50 17.13
C TYR A 655 1.80 22.16 18.23
N GLN A 656 2.36 22.37 19.42
CA GLN A 656 1.65 22.87 20.60
C GLN A 656 0.79 24.10 20.28
N ASN A 657 1.38 25.13 19.67
CA ASN A 657 0.67 26.37 19.33
C ASN A 657 -0.47 26.14 18.32
N PHE A 658 -0.26 25.27 17.34
CA PHE A 658 -1.30 24.95 16.34
C PHE A 658 -2.46 24.19 16.98
N ILE A 659 -2.15 23.23 17.84
CA ILE A 659 -3.15 22.44 18.57
C ILE A 659 -3.94 23.33 19.52
N GLU A 660 -3.28 24.18 20.31
CA GLU A 660 -3.95 25.10 21.22
C GLU A 660 -4.94 26.03 20.49
N ARG A 661 -4.52 26.62 19.38
CA ARG A 661 -5.39 27.47 18.54
C ARG A 661 -6.59 26.67 17.98
N TYR A 662 -6.35 25.47 17.50
CA TYR A 662 -7.42 24.61 16.99
C TYR A 662 -8.42 24.25 18.10
N GLU A 663 -7.95 23.82 19.27
CA GLU A 663 -8.82 23.43 20.38
C GLU A 663 -9.65 24.61 20.91
N ILE A 664 -9.10 25.83 20.94
CA ILE A 664 -9.85 27.04 21.29
C ILE A 664 -10.97 27.26 20.25
N LYS A 665 -10.64 27.22 18.96
CA LYS A 665 -11.61 27.42 17.89
C LYS A 665 -12.70 26.34 17.92
N ASN A 666 -12.32 25.08 18.05
CA ASN A 666 -13.24 23.96 18.11
C ASN A 666 -14.21 24.06 19.31
N LYS A 667 -13.70 24.45 20.47
CA LYS A 667 -14.55 24.72 21.65
C LYS A 667 -15.57 25.86 21.41
N GLN A 668 -15.17 26.92 20.71
CA GLN A 668 -16.08 28.01 20.35
C GLN A 668 -17.15 27.56 19.37
N GLU A 669 -16.78 26.75 18.35
CA GLU A 669 -17.73 26.19 17.38
C GLU A 669 -18.69 25.21 18.04
N MET A 670 -18.20 24.33 18.92
CA MET A 670 -19.04 23.43 19.71
C MET A 670 -20.02 24.19 20.63
N HIS A 671 -19.55 25.26 21.27
CA HIS A 671 -20.44 26.08 22.10
C HIS A 671 -21.52 26.75 21.25
N SER A 672 -21.17 27.36 20.13
CA SER A 672 -22.11 27.95 19.19
C SER A 672 -23.15 26.96 18.69
N LEU A 673 -22.68 25.73 18.35
CA LEU A 673 -23.56 24.64 17.91
C LEU A 673 -24.51 24.20 19.03
N SER A 674 -24.02 24.12 20.28
CA SER A 674 -24.85 23.78 21.44
C SER A 674 -25.96 24.81 21.68
N MET A 675 -25.66 26.12 21.49
CA MET A 675 -26.68 27.18 21.56
C MET A 675 -27.75 27.03 20.45
N ILE A 676 -27.33 26.63 19.24
CA ILE A 676 -28.26 26.36 18.13
C ILE A 676 -29.17 25.16 18.48
N ILE A 677 -28.60 24.06 18.96
CA ILE A 677 -29.33 22.86 19.37
C ILE A 677 -30.37 23.22 20.45
N HIS A 678 -29.95 23.93 21.51
CA HIS A 678 -30.86 24.31 22.59
C HIS A 678 -32.01 25.21 22.11
N LYS A 679 -31.74 26.11 21.14
CA LYS A 679 -32.78 26.92 20.51
C LYS A 679 -33.78 26.08 19.73
N ILE A 680 -33.31 25.04 19.03
CA ILE A 680 -34.19 24.13 18.25
C ILE A 680 -35.04 23.26 19.20
N GLU A 681 -34.44 22.70 20.26
CA GLU A 681 -35.12 21.93 21.30
C GLU A 681 -36.24 22.72 22.00
N GLY A 682 -36.11 24.06 22.02
CA GLY A 682 -37.21 24.93 22.49
C GLY A 682 -38.35 25.13 21.50
N ILE A 683 -38.21 24.64 20.26
CA ILE A 683 -39.20 24.79 19.19
C ILE A 683 -39.79 23.44 18.74
N THR A 684 -38.93 22.41 18.64
CA THR A 684 -39.29 21.06 18.18
C THR A 684 -38.47 20.00 18.91
N ASP A 685 -39.03 18.79 19.02
CA ASP A 685 -38.32 17.63 19.60
C ASP A 685 -37.34 16.97 18.61
N GLU A 686 -37.38 17.32 17.33
CA GLU A 686 -36.53 16.76 16.28
C GLU A 686 -35.42 17.74 15.90
N ILE A 687 -34.15 17.31 16.10
CA ILE A 687 -32.97 18.05 15.65
C ILE A 687 -32.62 17.60 14.23
N PRO A 688 -32.46 18.51 13.26
CA PRO A 688 -32.06 18.15 11.90
C PRO A 688 -30.73 17.35 11.85
N ASP A 689 -30.70 16.34 10.98
CA ASP A 689 -29.55 15.43 10.80
C ASP A 689 -28.24 16.18 10.51
N GLU A 690 -28.29 17.28 9.77
CA GLU A 690 -27.11 18.06 9.40
C GLU A 690 -26.47 18.72 10.64
N ILE A 691 -27.28 19.06 11.63
CA ILE A 691 -26.81 19.64 12.90
C ILE A 691 -26.15 18.53 13.75
N ILE A 692 -26.73 17.33 13.74
CA ILE A 692 -26.16 16.16 14.40
C ILE A 692 -24.83 15.79 13.76
N LYS A 693 -24.76 15.71 12.44
CA LYS A 693 -23.52 15.43 11.67
C LYS A 693 -22.43 16.45 11.98
N GLN A 694 -22.77 17.73 12.06
CA GLN A 694 -21.79 18.75 12.43
C GLN A 694 -21.28 18.57 13.86
N LYS A 695 -22.13 18.18 14.79
CA LYS A 695 -21.72 17.88 16.17
C LYS A 695 -20.76 16.71 16.24
N GLU A 696 -21.07 15.63 15.51
CA GLU A 696 -20.19 14.46 15.41
C GLU A 696 -18.83 14.81 14.81
N TYR A 697 -18.83 15.58 13.71
CA TYR A 697 -17.60 16.06 13.08
C TYR A 697 -16.69 16.86 14.03
N LEU A 698 -17.27 17.77 14.82
CA LEU A 698 -16.51 18.59 15.78
C LEU A 698 -15.95 17.79 16.98
N GLN A 699 -16.42 16.55 17.18
CA GLN A 699 -15.93 15.65 18.24
C GLN A 699 -14.73 14.79 17.80
N LEU A 700 -14.46 14.71 16.48
CA LEU A 700 -13.32 13.99 15.92
C LEU A 700 -12.01 14.72 16.18
#